data_2596c3112421849fcea4a045a755a11f
#
_entry.id   2596c3112421849fcea4a045a755a11f
#
_cell.length_a   1.000
_cell.length_b   1.000
_cell.length_c   1.000
_cell.angle_alpha   90.00
_cell.angle_beta   90.00
_cell.angle_gamma   90.00
#
_symmetry.space_group_name_H-M   'P 1'
#
loop_
_entity.id
_entity.type
_entity.pdbx_description
1 polymer ?
#
loop_
_entity_poly.entity_id
_entity_poly.type
_entity_poly.pdbx_seq_one_letter_code
_entity_poly.pdbx_strand_id
1 'polypeptide(L)'
;MRAVWQAARFAVRRRKLQTSIISLVLLVSTGTVVLALGLLATVDGPYDKAFARQHGAHLTVAYDPAKATAAQVAASASRPGVTAAGGPYRSQVVNVPEETDPTRPGLLPPGPLTVVERTVRDDDPVDRLALRSGRWAAAPGEIVLGTDYARFPFDPIGKKVTFTDGRTFTIVGIGRSITRSAQAWVAPGQLTAPDGLQMLYRLADPAAPAGTVTAGLPATASQSYLVSRQQATEAGTTVIPFLVAFGIAGLLVAVLVIANVVSGAVVSGFRHIGVLKSLGFTPAQVTGVYLVMIAIPGVVGSLIGIAAGNVLAGTVTTTLGDSFDLPTASGVSPWVDVLAFTGVLAVAVVTALVPAVRAGRIPTAVAVSAGAATRRGRALRVQRALARTRLPRPVSLGLGLPFTRPGRTALTVTAVAFGVAAVTFAAGLNRSLSAYLADAELTGTVQVLVFADGDRPVSLAGRPGTAKVAATRFEQAHVPGFDRPVQVKAYQGDVADRHGYRMVHGRWLGGPGEAVVGDPFLKTGGKKIGDTVVVTVDGRKAALRIVGTALVDGGDTVLTDWASLTSLLGREKPAQPSESPGPRPGRVTSLLEVGLTPGTSPEDYAAALEADGIPARPAAEGMESGQVILLGLLTLLTLGLTTVAGLGVFNTVVLNTKDRARDFGVLKSLGATPRQVLTVVLASMAVLGLVGGLIGLPLGLAAHHVVMPAMAGTGGLVLPYGLLEIF
;
A
#
# COMPACT_ATOMS: atom_id res chain seq x y z
N MET A 1 -34.71 8.37 33.00
CA MET A 1 -33.50 7.64 32.45
C MET A 1 -33.61 6.14 32.68
N ARG A 2 -33.89 5.63 33.89
CA ARG A 2 -33.96 4.15 34.16
C ARG A 2 -34.97 3.40 33.26
N ALA A 3 -36.18 3.97 33.05
CA ALA A 3 -37.22 3.34 32.21
C ALA A 3 -36.79 3.23 30.73
N VAL A 4 -36.12 4.25 30.18
CA VAL A 4 -35.56 4.23 28.80
C VAL A 4 -34.51 3.14 28.67
N TRP A 5 -33.60 3.01 29.64
CA TRP A 5 -32.54 1.98 29.63
C TRP A 5 -33.13 0.57 29.72
N GLN A 6 -34.09 0.33 30.61
CA GLN A 6 -34.75 -0.97 30.75
C GLN A 6 -35.48 -1.36 29.45
N ALA A 7 -36.24 -0.45 28.86
CA ALA A 7 -36.96 -0.67 27.62
C ALA A 7 -35.99 -0.97 26.46
N ALA A 8 -34.87 -0.25 26.36
CA ALA A 8 -33.86 -0.46 25.34
C ALA A 8 -33.15 -1.82 25.52
N ARG A 9 -32.73 -2.17 26.73
CA ARG A 9 -32.07 -3.45 27.05
C ARG A 9 -32.96 -4.65 26.71
N PHE A 10 -34.28 -4.54 27.02
CA PHE A 10 -35.25 -5.57 26.66
C PHE A 10 -35.41 -5.70 25.14
N ALA A 11 -35.48 -4.56 24.39
CA ALA A 11 -35.57 -4.53 22.95
C ALA A 11 -34.34 -5.16 22.29
N VAL A 12 -33.10 -4.87 22.78
CA VAL A 12 -31.82 -5.47 22.32
C VAL A 12 -31.87 -7.00 22.49
N ARG A 13 -32.23 -7.50 23.67
CA ARG A 13 -32.30 -8.95 23.94
C ARG A 13 -33.31 -9.68 23.07
N ARG A 14 -34.45 -9.04 22.74
CA ARG A 14 -35.52 -9.64 21.93
C ARG A 14 -35.19 -9.63 20.42
N ARG A 15 -34.29 -8.73 19.97
CA ARG A 15 -33.92 -8.57 18.55
C ARG A 15 -32.50 -8.98 18.28
N LYS A 16 -32.08 -10.16 18.80
CA LYS A 16 -30.70 -10.65 18.74
C LYS A 16 -30.07 -10.51 17.35
N LEU A 17 -30.77 -10.95 16.29
CA LEU A 17 -30.25 -10.90 14.92
C LEU A 17 -29.91 -9.48 14.46
N GLN A 18 -30.82 -8.51 14.69
CA GLN A 18 -30.59 -7.09 14.32
C GLN A 18 -29.46 -6.47 15.14
N THR A 19 -29.41 -6.79 16.43
CA THR A 19 -28.35 -6.37 17.33
C THR A 19 -27.00 -6.89 16.88
N SER A 20 -26.90 -8.20 16.52
CA SER A 20 -25.68 -8.79 16.00
C SER A 20 -25.23 -8.18 14.68
N ILE A 21 -26.17 -7.89 13.77
CA ILE A 21 -25.85 -7.22 12.49
C ILE A 21 -25.29 -5.82 12.73
N ILE A 22 -25.93 -5.02 13.61
CA ILE A 22 -25.44 -3.67 13.94
C ILE A 22 -24.03 -3.77 14.57
N SER A 23 -23.84 -4.68 15.53
CA SER A 23 -22.57 -4.86 16.20
C SER A 23 -21.47 -5.25 15.20
N LEU A 24 -21.76 -6.19 14.28
CA LEU A 24 -20.81 -6.68 13.28
C LEU A 24 -20.48 -5.61 12.23
N VAL A 25 -21.48 -4.84 11.77
CA VAL A 25 -21.25 -3.71 10.86
C VAL A 25 -20.35 -2.66 11.51
N LEU A 26 -20.64 -2.29 12.77
CA LEU A 26 -19.83 -1.31 13.50
C LEU A 26 -18.44 -1.86 13.86
N LEU A 27 -18.30 -3.16 14.13
CA LEU A 27 -17.01 -3.83 14.31
C LEU A 27 -16.14 -3.67 13.05
N VAL A 28 -16.65 -4.09 11.89
CA VAL A 28 -15.90 -4.01 10.63
C VAL A 28 -15.59 -2.55 10.27
N SER A 29 -16.57 -1.65 10.39
CA SER A 29 -16.37 -0.24 10.08
C SER A 29 -15.35 0.42 11.01
N THR A 30 -15.41 0.16 12.33
CA THR A 30 -14.44 0.70 13.28
C THR A 30 -13.06 0.10 13.06
N GLY A 31 -12.97 -1.21 12.84
CA GLY A 31 -11.70 -1.89 12.53
C GLY A 31 -11.04 -1.34 11.26
N THR A 32 -11.81 -1.10 10.21
CA THR A 32 -11.32 -0.48 8.96
C THR A 32 -10.83 0.95 9.20
N VAL A 33 -11.57 1.74 10.00
CA VAL A 33 -11.18 3.13 10.33
C VAL A 33 -9.90 3.15 11.19
N VAL A 34 -9.79 2.26 12.20
CA VAL A 34 -8.58 2.14 13.03
C VAL A 34 -7.39 1.72 12.17
N LEU A 35 -7.58 0.74 11.28
CA LEU A 35 -6.55 0.30 10.36
C LEU A 35 -6.09 1.44 9.43
N ALA A 36 -7.03 2.14 8.79
CA ALA A 36 -6.73 3.23 7.87
C ALA A 36 -6.05 4.42 8.57
N LEU A 37 -6.60 4.89 9.69
CA LEU A 37 -6.02 5.99 10.47
C LEU A 37 -4.73 5.58 11.19
N GLY A 38 -4.65 4.34 11.64
CA GLY A 38 -3.45 3.77 12.27
C GLY A 38 -2.29 3.76 11.29
N LEU A 39 -2.49 3.26 10.08
CA LEU A 39 -1.47 3.27 9.03
C LEU A 39 -1.13 4.70 8.58
N LEU A 40 -2.13 5.58 8.44
CA LEU A 40 -1.90 6.99 8.15
C LEU A 40 -1.01 7.66 9.23
N ALA A 41 -1.29 7.40 10.50
CA ALA A 41 -0.50 7.92 11.61
C ALA A 41 0.91 7.33 11.70
N THR A 42 1.16 6.20 11.02
CA THR A 42 2.49 5.56 10.97
C THR A 42 3.34 6.02 9.79
N VAL A 43 2.80 6.76 8.83
CA VAL A 43 3.57 7.21 7.66
C VAL A 43 4.48 8.39 7.99
N ASP A 44 3.97 9.41 8.68
CA ASP A 44 4.73 10.63 8.98
C ASP A 44 5.45 10.61 10.35
N GLY A 45 5.06 9.69 11.24
CA GLY A 45 5.53 9.68 12.62
C GLY A 45 6.70 8.77 12.98
N PRO A 46 6.89 7.58 12.39
CA PRO A 46 7.90 6.63 12.84
C PRO A 46 9.32 7.09 12.58
N TYR A 47 9.59 7.64 11.39
CA TYR A 47 10.91 8.15 11.07
C TYR A 47 11.31 9.29 12.01
N ASP A 48 10.47 10.31 12.17
CA ASP A 48 10.76 11.46 13.03
C ASP A 48 10.89 11.06 14.50
N LYS A 49 10.07 10.14 15.00
CA LYS A 49 10.19 9.59 16.36
C LYS A 49 11.47 8.76 16.55
N ALA A 50 11.82 7.94 15.56
CA ALA A 50 13.04 7.15 15.58
C ALA A 50 14.26 8.06 15.47
N PHE A 51 14.21 9.04 14.58
CA PHE A 51 15.24 10.06 14.42
C PHE A 51 15.50 10.83 15.73
N ALA A 52 14.43 11.23 16.42
CA ALA A 52 14.53 11.90 17.72
C ALA A 52 15.13 10.98 18.79
N ARG A 53 14.67 9.71 18.90
CA ARG A 53 15.14 8.74 19.89
C ARG A 53 16.60 8.33 19.67
N GLN A 54 17.00 8.14 18.41
CA GLN A 54 18.35 7.74 18.03
C GLN A 54 19.29 8.95 17.89
N HIS A 55 18.84 10.16 18.22
CA HIS A 55 19.60 11.39 18.03
C HIS A 55 20.18 11.50 16.60
N GLY A 56 19.36 11.20 15.59
CA GLY A 56 19.79 11.14 14.20
C GLY A 56 20.58 12.37 13.76
N ALA A 57 21.57 12.18 12.90
CA ALA A 57 22.33 13.28 12.32
C ALA A 57 21.51 14.03 11.27
N HIS A 58 21.46 15.36 11.32
CA HIS A 58 20.86 16.17 10.26
C HIS A 58 21.75 16.20 9.02
N LEU A 59 23.06 16.07 9.22
CA LEU A 59 24.05 16.09 8.15
C LEU A 59 25.17 15.09 8.44
N THR A 60 25.49 14.24 7.47
CA THR A 60 26.67 13.36 7.47
C THR A 60 27.65 13.90 6.43
N VAL A 61 28.91 14.11 6.82
CA VAL A 61 29.94 14.64 5.93
C VAL A 61 31.18 13.75 5.97
N ALA A 62 31.73 13.43 4.81
CA ALA A 62 33.03 12.80 4.65
C ALA A 62 34.07 13.86 4.23
N TYR A 63 35.25 13.82 4.86
CA TYR A 63 36.37 14.70 4.56
C TYR A 63 37.56 13.89 4.07
N ASP A 64 38.37 14.50 3.20
CA ASP A 64 39.61 13.93 2.66
C ASP A 64 40.72 13.92 3.75
N PRO A 65 41.15 12.76 4.26
CA PRO A 65 42.20 12.70 5.31
C PRO A 65 43.58 13.14 4.82
N ALA A 66 43.80 13.18 3.47
CA ALA A 66 45.06 13.70 2.92
C ALA A 66 45.12 15.23 2.94
N LYS A 67 43.99 15.92 3.06
CA LYS A 67 43.89 17.38 2.99
C LYS A 67 43.46 18.03 4.33
N ALA A 68 42.90 17.24 5.25
CA ALA A 68 42.51 17.73 6.59
C ALA A 68 42.84 16.70 7.66
N THR A 69 43.45 17.16 8.74
CA THR A 69 43.73 16.32 9.89
C THR A 69 42.46 16.04 10.72
N ALA A 70 42.43 14.93 11.45
CA ALA A 70 41.34 14.61 12.36
C ALA A 70 41.01 15.73 13.34
N ALA A 71 42.05 16.47 13.84
CA ALA A 71 41.87 17.59 14.74
C ALA A 71 41.17 18.78 14.08
N GLN A 72 41.51 19.10 12.82
CA GLN A 72 40.85 20.16 12.07
C GLN A 72 39.38 19.81 11.78
N VAL A 73 39.10 18.54 11.41
CA VAL A 73 37.75 18.04 11.22
C VAL A 73 36.96 18.05 12.53
N ALA A 74 37.55 17.62 13.65
CA ALA A 74 36.92 17.67 14.98
C ALA A 74 36.56 19.09 15.40
N ALA A 75 37.39 20.09 15.10
CA ALA A 75 37.11 21.49 15.41
C ALA A 75 35.82 22.02 14.74
N SER A 76 35.33 21.38 13.67
CA SER A 76 34.07 21.76 13.05
C SER A 76 32.85 21.52 13.95
N ALA A 77 32.99 20.68 15.00
CA ALA A 77 31.90 20.44 15.95
C ALA A 77 31.50 21.67 16.76
N SER A 78 32.42 22.64 16.92
CA SER A 78 32.16 23.89 17.64
C SER A 78 31.72 25.05 16.74
N ARG A 79 31.43 24.81 15.49
CA ARG A 79 30.95 25.86 14.55
C ARG A 79 29.55 26.35 14.93
N PRO A 80 29.26 27.64 14.65
CA PRO A 80 27.93 28.19 14.86
C PRO A 80 26.87 27.36 14.14
N GLY A 81 25.75 27.09 14.83
CA GLY A 81 24.66 26.29 14.29
C GLY A 81 24.78 24.79 14.52
N VAL A 82 25.90 24.27 15.03
CA VAL A 82 26.06 22.87 15.47
C VAL A 82 25.59 22.72 16.90
N THR A 83 24.61 21.86 17.14
CA THR A 83 24.07 21.57 18.49
C THR A 83 24.70 20.34 19.11
N ALA A 84 25.11 19.37 18.30
CA ALA A 84 25.86 18.19 18.70
C ALA A 84 26.63 17.63 17.49
N ALA A 85 27.75 16.95 17.74
CA ALA A 85 28.51 16.29 16.69
C ALA A 85 29.04 14.94 17.16
N GLY A 86 29.24 14.02 16.23
CA GLY A 86 29.87 12.72 16.43
C GLY A 86 30.98 12.49 15.41
N GLY A 87 32.10 11.92 15.86
CA GLY A 87 33.30 11.73 15.04
C GLY A 87 34.46 12.65 15.46
N PRO A 88 35.53 12.78 14.64
CA PRO A 88 35.69 12.15 13.33
C PRO A 88 35.92 10.63 13.42
N TYR A 89 35.13 9.90 12.63
CA TYR A 89 35.29 8.46 12.49
C TYR A 89 36.11 8.17 11.24
N ARG A 90 37.05 7.22 11.32
CA ARG A 90 37.77 6.77 10.13
C ARG A 90 36.80 5.94 9.27
N SER A 91 36.76 6.22 7.99
CA SER A 91 35.95 5.48 7.02
C SER A 91 36.79 4.98 5.85
N GLN A 92 36.36 3.89 5.27
CA GLN A 92 36.95 3.31 4.06
C GLN A 92 35.86 2.75 3.17
N VAL A 93 35.92 3.05 1.89
CA VAL A 93 35.12 2.36 0.90
C VAL A 93 35.86 1.09 0.49
N VAL A 94 35.30 -0.06 0.86
CA VAL A 94 35.80 -1.37 0.47
C VAL A 94 34.89 -1.94 -0.61
N ASN A 95 35.46 -2.71 -1.54
CA ASN A 95 34.65 -3.37 -2.57
C ASN A 95 34.35 -4.81 -2.14
N VAL A 96 33.08 -5.17 -2.18
CA VAL A 96 32.63 -6.55 -2.06
C VAL A 96 32.92 -7.22 -3.41
N PRO A 97 33.70 -8.30 -3.44
CA PRO A 97 33.95 -9.02 -4.68
C PRO A 97 32.67 -9.67 -5.19
N GLU A 98 32.57 -9.80 -6.48
CA GLU A 98 31.56 -10.65 -7.09
C GLU A 98 31.88 -12.10 -6.74
N GLU A 99 30.93 -12.83 -6.15
CA GLU A 99 31.11 -14.25 -5.84
C GLU A 99 31.11 -15.03 -7.16
N THR A 100 32.23 -15.65 -7.46
CA THR A 100 32.39 -16.40 -8.69
C THR A 100 32.04 -17.88 -8.55
N ASP A 101 31.79 -18.35 -7.34
CA ASP A 101 31.34 -19.72 -7.06
C ASP A 101 29.82 -19.81 -7.13
N PRO A 102 29.23 -20.40 -8.19
CA PRO A 102 27.77 -20.49 -8.33
C PRO A 102 27.12 -21.37 -7.27
N THR A 103 27.90 -22.17 -6.53
CA THR A 103 27.40 -23.01 -5.43
C THR A 103 27.32 -22.25 -4.10
N ARG A 104 27.83 -21.01 -4.05
CA ARG A 104 27.84 -20.14 -2.87
C ARG A 104 27.25 -18.81 -3.22
N PRO A 105 25.96 -18.58 -2.95
CA PRO A 105 25.38 -17.25 -3.12
C PRO A 105 26.19 -16.24 -2.31
N GLY A 106 26.64 -15.17 -2.94
CA GLY A 106 27.44 -14.12 -2.31
C GLY A 106 26.72 -13.60 -1.06
N LEU A 107 27.45 -13.45 0.04
CA LEU A 107 26.90 -12.97 1.32
C LEU A 107 26.48 -11.50 1.29
N LEU A 108 27.00 -10.73 0.36
CA LEU A 108 26.73 -9.31 0.18
C LEU A 108 26.62 -9.00 -1.32
N PRO A 109 25.79 -8.04 -1.72
CA PRO A 109 25.78 -7.59 -3.10
C PRO A 109 27.16 -7.06 -3.49
N PRO A 110 27.66 -7.39 -4.69
CA PRO A 110 28.94 -6.88 -5.16
C PRO A 110 28.89 -5.35 -5.31
N GLY A 111 30.01 -4.70 -5.02
CA GLY A 111 30.11 -3.25 -5.16
C GLY A 111 30.74 -2.55 -3.96
N PRO A 112 30.73 -1.21 -3.97
CA PRO A 112 31.31 -0.41 -2.90
C PRO A 112 30.48 -0.47 -1.61
N LEU A 113 31.18 -0.72 -0.51
CA LEU A 113 30.64 -0.77 0.86
C LEU A 113 31.38 0.24 1.73
N THR A 114 30.69 1.20 2.27
CA THR A 114 31.28 2.15 3.23
C THR A 114 31.36 1.54 4.61
N VAL A 115 32.57 1.26 5.09
CA VAL A 115 32.87 0.74 6.42
C VAL A 115 33.39 1.86 7.29
N VAL A 116 32.85 1.97 8.50
CA VAL A 116 33.23 3.02 9.47
C VAL A 116 33.79 2.38 10.75
N GLU A 117 34.93 2.87 11.21
CA GLU A 117 35.46 2.54 12.55
C GLU A 117 34.70 3.31 13.61
N ARG A 118 33.94 2.59 14.44
CA ARG A 118 33.18 3.24 15.52
C ARG A 118 33.05 2.35 16.75
N THR A 119 33.36 2.90 17.91
CA THR A 119 32.94 2.32 19.18
C THR A 119 31.50 2.76 19.43
N VAL A 120 30.57 1.83 19.46
CA VAL A 120 29.15 2.13 19.67
C VAL A 120 28.88 2.26 21.17
N ARG A 121 28.22 3.36 21.56
CA ARG A 121 27.83 3.64 22.95
C ARG A 121 26.34 4.04 22.98
N ASP A 122 25.66 3.66 24.06
CA ASP A 122 24.25 4.02 24.26
C ASP A 122 24.03 5.52 24.49
N ASP A 123 25.08 6.22 24.92
CA ASP A 123 25.05 7.66 25.20
C ASP A 123 25.63 8.52 24.07
N ASP A 124 25.89 7.94 22.88
CA ASP A 124 26.38 8.69 21.73
C ASP A 124 25.51 9.94 21.49
N PRO A 125 26.12 11.12 21.32
CA PRO A 125 25.38 12.38 21.20
C PRO A 125 24.65 12.50 19.86
N VAL A 126 25.13 11.80 18.81
CA VAL A 126 24.58 11.83 17.45
C VAL A 126 24.59 10.43 16.85
N ASP A 127 23.49 10.08 16.20
CA ASP A 127 23.30 8.82 15.46
C ASP A 127 23.56 7.58 16.33
N ARG A 128 22.74 7.40 17.34
CA ARG A 128 22.75 6.21 18.20
C ARG A 128 22.37 5.01 17.35
N LEU A 129 23.33 4.13 17.17
CA LEU A 129 23.11 2.91 16.39
C LEU A 129 22.26 1.91 17.18
N ALA A 130 21.33 1.25 16.49
CA ALA A 130 20.51 0.20 17.09
C ALA A 130 20.95 -1.17 16.56
N LEU A 131 21.11 -2.14 17.46
CA LEU A 131 21.39 -3.52 17.08
C LEU A 131 20.07 -4.24 16.77
N ARG A 132 19.98 -4.87 15.60
CA ARG A 132 18.82 -5.68 15.23
C ARG A 132 18.98 -7.14 15.65
N SER A 133 20.16 -7.71 15.44
CA SER A 133 20.50 -9.09 15.83
C SER A 133 22.01 -9.22 16.03
N GLY A 134 22.42 -10.24 16.78
CA GLY A 134 23.82 -10.50 17.08
C GLY A 134 24.41 -9.56 18.16
N ARG A 135 25.64 -9.08 17.94
CA ARG A 135 26.37 -8.17 18.85
C ARG A 135 27.20 -7.17 18.07
N TRP A 136 27.67 -6.11 18.74
CA TRP A 136 28.61 -5.16 18.14
C TRP A 136 30.01 -5.78 17.97
N ALA A 137 30.72 -5.34 16.93
CA ALA A 137 32.10 -5.72 16.69
C ALA A 137 33.01 -5.20 17.83
N ALA A 138 33.69 -6.10 18.53
CA ALA A 138 34.56 -5.79 19.65
C ALA A 138 36.00 -6.29 19.41
N ALA A 139 36.18 -7.32 18.58
CA ALA A 139 37.47 -7.92 18.30
C ALA A 139 37.95 -7.64 16.86
N PRO A 140 39.27 -7.75 16.61
CA PRO A 140 39.79 -7.70 15.25
C PRO A 140 39.16 -8.75 14.33
N GLY A 141 38.89 -8.36 13.08
CA GLY A 141 38.27 -9.26 12.09
C GLY A 141 36.77 -9.47 12.27
N GLU A 142 36.11 -8.64 13.08
CA GLU A 142 34.64 -8.63 13.24
C GLU A 142 34.01 -7.44 12.52
N ILE A 143 32.86 -7.66 11.91
CA ILE A 143 32.08 -6.62 11.21
C ILE A 143 30.61 -6.73 11.58
N VAL A 144 29.93 -5.59 11.72
CA VAL A 144 28.48 -5.46 11.82
C VAL A 144 27.98 -4.86 10.53
N LEU A 145 27.03 -5.50 9.89
CA LEU A 145 26.43 -5.03 8.64
C LEU A 145 25.24 -4.13 8.92
N GLY A 146 25.04 -3.15 8.05
CA GLY A 146 23.80 -2.38 8.00
C GLY A 146 22.63 -3.25 7.53
N THR A 147 21.42 -2.96 8.04
CA THR A 147 20.20 -3.68 7.67
C THR A 147 19.93 -3.68 6.17
N ASP A 148 20.30 -2.63 5.44
CA ASP A 148 20.16 -2.53 3.98
C ASP A 148 20.96 -3.62 3.24
N TYR A 149 22.04 -4.11 3.85
CA TYR A 149 22.92 -5.15 3.31
C TYR A 149 22.66 -6.55 3.90
N ALA A 150 21.77 -6.66 4.88
CA ALA A 150 21.43 -7.91 5.55
C ALA A 150 20.08 -8.49 5.08
N ARG A 151 19.52 -8.02 3.96
CA ARG A 151 18.24 -8.47 3.38
C ARG A 151 18.36 -9.77 2.60
N PHE A 152 18.99 -10.78 3.18
CA PHE A 152 19.09 -12.09 2.56
C PHE A 152 18.10 -13.08 3.17
N PRO A 153 17.68 -14.11 2.42
CA PRO A 153 16.81 -15.18 2.92
C PRO A 153 17.49 -16.09 3.96
N PHE A 154 18.75 -15.84 4.29
CA PHE A 154 19.53 -16.62 5.27
C PHE A 154 20.19 -15.69 6.29
N ASP A 155 20.41 -16.20 7.50
CA ASP A 155 21.09 -15.47 8.57
C ASP A 155 22.57 -15.31 8.23
N PRO A 156 23.09 -14.08 8.06
CA PRO A 156 24.51 -13.86 7.75
C PRO A 156 25.41 -13.94 8.98
N ILE A 157 24.88 -13.97 10.22
CA ILE A 157 25.67 -13.97 11.46
C ILE A 157 26.54 -15.23 11.54
N GLY A 158 27.80 -15.03 11.89
CA GLY A 158 28.81 -16.09 11.99
C GLY A 158 29.48 -16.42 10.64
N LYS A 159 28.98 -15.93 9.52
CA LYS A 159 29.63 -16.14 8.21
C LYS A 159 30.75 -15.14 7.99
N LYS A 160 31.68 -15.52 7.11
CA LYS A 160 32.85 -14.71 6.76
C LYS A 160 32.63 -14.01 5.42
N VAL A 161 32.90 -12.72 5.38
CA VAL A 161 32.95 -11.93 4.15
C VAL A 161 34.39 -11.55 3.84
N THR A 162 34.84 -11.77 2.61
CA THR A 162 36.15 -11.37 2.13
C THR A 162 36.00 -10.23 1.15
N PHE A 163 36.72 -9.15 1.33
CA PHE A 163 36.72 -8.00 0.44
C PHE A 163 37.78 -8.15 -0.65
N THR A 164 37.68 -7.31 -1.68
CA THR A 164 38.62 -7.33 -2.80
C THR A 164 40.08 -7.08 -2.44
N ASP A 165 40.32 -6.45 -1.29
CA ASP A 165 41.66 -6.22 -0.73
C ASP A 165 42.23 -7.44 0.04
N GLY A 166 41.52 -8.57 0.02
CA GLY A 166 41.90 -9.83 0.65
C GLY A 166 41.60 -9.91 2.15
N ARG A 167 41.10 -8.83 2.78
CA ARG A 167 40.71 -8.86 4.19
C ARG A 167 39.42 -9.66 4.37
N THR A 168 39.40 -10.49 5.41
CA THR A 168 38.25 -11.31 5.76
C THR A 168 37.74 -10.90 7.13
N PHE A 169 36.43 -10.67 7.20
CA PHE A 169 35.72 -10.33 8.45
C PHE A 169 34.64 -11.35 8.73
N THR A 170 34.41 -11.62 10.03
CA THR A 170 33.28 -12.43 10.48
C THR A 170 32.12 -11.50 10.84
N ILE A 171 30.97 -11.75 10.25
CA ILE A 171 29.74 -10.97 10.53
C ILE A 171 29.24 -11.39 11.92
N VAL A 172 29.23 -10.46 12.87
CA VAL A 172 28.85 -10.73 14.26
C VAL A 172 27.52 -10.10 14.66
N GLY A 173 26.97 -9.24 13.79
CA GLY A 173 25.68 -8.61 14.04
C GLY A 173 25.17 -7.83 12.86
N ILE A 174 23.91 -7.43 12.98
CA ILE A 174 23.22 -6.55 12.07
C ILE A 174 22.80 -5.31 12.85
N GLY A 175 23.29 -4.15 12.40
CA GLY A 175 23.06 -2.85 13.03
C GLY A 175 22.27 -1.92 12.12
N ARG A 176 21.68 -0.88 12.71
CA ARG A 176 20.92 0.14 11.99
C ARG A 176 21.31 1.54 12.42
N SER A 177 21.57 2.40 11.45
CA SER A 177 21.60 3.85 11.60
C SER A 177 20.35 4.44 10.96
N ILE A 178 19.59 5.28 11.68
CA ILE A 178 18.41 5.96 11.14
C ILE A 178 18.75 6.95 10.03
N THR A 179 19.99 7.46 10.06
CA THR A 179 20.51 8.39 9.05
C THR A 179 21.28 7.70 7.94
N ARG A 180 21.41 6.35 8.00
CA ARG A 180 22.21 5.57 7.05
C ARG A 180 23.64 6.09 6.94
N SER A 181 24.23 6.42 8.10
CA SER A 181 25.56 7.02 8.19
C SER A 181 26.67 6.12 7.66
N ALA A 182 26.50 4.80 7.71
CA ALA A 182 27.42 3.80 7.14
C ALA A 182 26.65 2.54 6.76
N GLN A 183 27.29 1.71 5.92
CA GLN A 183 26.75 0.43 5.47
C GLN A 183 27.30 -0.74 6.30
N ALA A 184 28.45 -0.52 6.98
CA ALA A 184 28.98 -1.47 7.94
C ALA A 184 29.85 -0.77 9.00
N TRP A 185 30.03 -1.41 10.15
CA TRP A 185 30.81 -0.90 11.26
C TRP A 185 31.79 -1.96 11.76
N VAL A 186 33.02 -1.49 12.06
CA VAL A 186 34.08 -2.30 12.63
C VAL A 186 34.65 -1.61 13.89
N ALA A 187 35.35 -2.38 14.73
CA ALA A 187 36.02 -1.83 15.86
C ALA A 187 37.17 -0.88 15.43
N PRO A 188 37.56 0.11 16.24
CA PRO A 188 38.67 1.02 15.92
C PRO A 188 39.96 0.29 15.62
N GLY A 189 40.73 0.79 14.64
CA GLY A 189 42.05 0.25 14.28
C GLY A 189 41.98 -0.89 13.23
N GLN A 190 40.82 -1.17 12.66
CA GLN A 190 40.64 -2.24 11.67
C GLN A 190 40.82 -1.78 10.21
N LEU A 191 40.66 -0.48 9.94
CA LEU A 191 40.85 0.08 8.60
C LEU A 191 42.34 0.40 8.38
N THR A 192 42.95 -0.26 7.40
CA THR A 192 44.39 -0.10 7.11
C THR A 192 44.68 1.14 6.27
N ALA A 193 43.78 1.50 5.37
CA ALA A 193 43.93 2.64 4.45
C ALA A 193 42.63 3.46 4.43
N PRO A 194 42.29 4.22 5.50
CA PRO A 194 41.11 5.04 5.52
C PRO A 194 41.18 6.12 4.44
N ASP A 195 40.15 6.19 3.63
CA ASP A 195 39.99 7.15 2.55
C ASP A 195 39.09 8.34 2.94
N GLY A 196 38.48 8.29 4.13
CA GLY A 196 37.61 9.33 4.66
C GLY A 196 37.69 9.52 6.16
N LEU A 197 37.38 10.75 6.58
CA LEU A 197 37.04 11.12 7.97
C LEU A 197 35.58 11.54 8.00
N GLN A 198 34.73 10.74 8.64
CA GLN A 198 33.30 11.00 8.72
C GLN A 198 32.96 11.81 9.97
N MET A 199 32.16 12.86 9.77
CA MET A 199 31.52 13.61 10.86
C MET A 199 30.01 13.59 10.72
N LEU A 200 29.34 13.50 11.84
CA LEU A 200 27.90 13.51 11.98
C LEU A 200 27.48 14.75 12.76
N TYR A 201 26.57 15.55 12.21
CA TYR A 201 26.16 16.81 12.82
C TYR A 201 24.67 16.84 13.13
N ARG A 202 24.34 17.34 14.32
CA ARG A 202 23.00 17.87 14.60
C ARG A 202 23.06 19.38 14.53
N LEU A 203 22.17 19.96 13.74
CA LEU A 203 22.14 21.39 13.48
C LEU A 203 20.95 22.03 14.19
N ALA A 204 21.08 23.30 14.56
CA ALA A 204 19.99 24.10 15.12
C ALA A 204 18.88 24.30 14.08
N ASP A 205 19.28 24.55 12.80
CA ASP A 205 18.39 24.50 11.64
C ASP A 205 18.66 23.19 10.89
N PRO A 206 17.72 22.22 10.93
CA PRO A 206 17.87 20.93 10.25
C PRO A 206 18.00 21.03 8.72
N ALA A 207 17.54 22.14 8.12
CA ALA A 207 17.59 22.38 6.67
C ALA A 207 18.83 23.20 6.23
N ALA A 208 19.69 23.57 7.17
CA ALA A 208 20.89 24.34 6.86
C ALA A 208 21.77 23.64 5.80
N PRO A 209 22.28 24.35 4.79
CA PRO A 209 23.12 23.77 3.76
C PRO A 209 24.45 23.27 4.35
N ALA A 210 25.01 22.19 3.76
CA ALA A 210 26.26 21.59 4.22
C ALA A 210 27.41 22.58 4.34
N GLY A 211 27.42 23.62 3.48
CA GLY A 211 28.44 24.68 3.52
C GLY A 211 28.59 25.40 4.87
N THR A 212 27.55 25.42 5.70
CA THR A 212 27.63 26.05 7.04
C THR A 212 28.65 25.38 7.94
N VAL A 213 28.81 24.08 7.84
CA VAL A 213 29.75 23.29 8.65
C VAL A 213 30.99 22.83 7.89
N THR A 214 30.98 22.85 6.55
CA THR A 214 32.10 22.41 5.71
C THR A 214 33.00 23.53 5.23
N ALA A 215 32.63 24.82 5.41
CA ALA A 215 33.39 25.97 4.91
C ALA A 215 34.88 25.89 5.27
N GLY A 216 35.77 25.94 4.26
CA GLY A 216 37.20 25.86 4.46
C GLY A 216 37.77 24.49 4.80
N LEU A 217 36.94 23.43 4.76
CA LEU A 217 37.37 22.03 4.94
C LEU A 217 37.14 21.25 3.64
N PRO A 218 38.03 20.32 3.27
CA PRO A 218 37.94 19.53 2.04
C PRO A 218 36.91 18.41 2.17
N ALA A 219 35.62 18.76 2.16
CA ALA A 219 34.54 17.81 2.15
C ALA A 219 34.48 17.09 0.79
N THR A 220 34.48 15.76 0.80
CA THR A 220 34.36 14.91 -0.37
C THR A 220 32.92 14.53 -0.67
N ALA A 221 32.13 14.35 0.38
CA ALA A 221 30.70 14.02 0.26
C ALA A 221 29.91 14.60 1.44
N SER A 222 28.64 14.93 1.20
CA SER A 222 27.70 15.32 2.24
C SER A 222 26.33 14.74 1.96
N GLN A 223 25.67 14.24 3.00
CA GLN A 223 24.32 13.67 2.91
C GLN A 223 23.42 14.29 3.99
N SER A 224 22.32 14.91 3.54
CA SER A 224 21.28 15.39 4.44
C SER A 224 20.32 14.27 4.83
N TYR A 225 19.87 14.28 6.09
CA TYR A 225 18.83 13.36 6.58
C TYR A 225 17.49 13.52 5.81
N LEU A 226 17.25 14.68 5.20
CA LEU A 226 16.04 14.93 4.42
C LEU A 226 15.89 13.94 3.28
N VAL A 227 16.99 13.49 2.68
CA VAL A 227 16.98 12.44 1.64
C VAL A 227 16.46 11.12 2.22
N SER A 228 16.99 10.68 3.35
CA SER A 228 16.54 9.44 4.00
C SER A 228 15.10 9.54 4.51
N ARG A 229 14.71 10.72 5.03
CA ARG A 229 13.33 11.01 5.44
C ARG A 229 12.35 10.93 4.28
N GLN A 230 12.71 11.56 3.16
CA GLN A 230 11.87 11.54 1.96
C GLN A 230 11.70 10.11 1.43
N GLN A 231 12.77 9.32 1.34
CA GLN A 231 12.68 7.91 0.93
C GLN A 231 11.76 7.09 1.84
N ALA A 232 11.84 7.30 3.15
CA ALA A 232 10.98 6.62 4.12
C ALA A 232 9.50 7.05 3.98
N THR A 233 9.23 8.30 3.57
CA THR A 233 7.88 8.85 3.46
C THR A 233 7.24 8.50 2.10
N GLU A 234 8.02 8.44 1.02
CA GLU A 234 7.54 8.14 -0.34
C GLU A 234 6.80 6.80 -0.44
N ALA A 235 7.31 5.77 0.21
CA ALA A 235 6.66 4.46 0.26
C ALA A 235 5.24 4.53 0.87
N GLY A 236 5.03 5.42 1.84
CA GLY A 236 3.74 5.63 2.48
C GLY A 236 2.75 6.43 1.64
N THR A 237 3.22 7.44 0.89
CA THR A 237 2.33 8.34 0.13
C THR A 237 1.55 7.62 -0.96
N THR A 238 2.06 6.54 -1.50
CA THR A 238 1.38 5.70 -2.48
C THR A 238 0.17 4.96 -1.89
N VAL A 239 0.27 4.50 -0.65
CA VAL A 239 -0.74 3.62 -0.01
C VAL A 239 -1.86 4.42 0.66
N ILE A 240 -1.55 5.59 1.22
CA ILE A 240 -2.48 6.41 1.99
C ILE A 240 -3.79 6.72 1.25
N PRO A 241 -3.80 7.21 0.00
CA PRO A 241 -5.03 7.54 -0.70
C PRO A 241 -5.98 6.35 -0.82
N PHE A 242 -5.43 5.13 -1.04
CA PHE A 242 -6.24 3.90 -1.08
C PHE A 242 -6.91 3.61 0.26
N LEU A 243 -6.17 3.70 1.36
CA LEU A 243 -6.71 3.48 2.70
C LEU A 243 -7.82 4.47 3.05
N VAL A 244 -7.62 5.76 2.73
CA VAL A 244 -8.61 6.81 2.94
C VAL A 244 -9.87 6.53 2.11
N ALA A 245 -9.74 6.17 0.84
CA ALA A 245 -10.87 5.85 -0.04
C ALA A 245 -11.68 4.65 0.50
N PHE A 246 -11.00 3.58 0.94
CA PHE A 246 -11.67 2.44 1.59
C PHE A 246 -12.35 2.83 2.91
N GLY A 247 -11.70 3.65 3.74
CA GLY A 247 -12.27 4.15 4.99
C GLY A 247 -13.56 4.95 4.75
N ILE A 248 -13.55 5.86 3.79
CA ILE A 248 -14.72 6.65 3.40
C ILE A 248 -15.84 5.75 2.84
N ALA A 249 -15.51 4.83 1.92
CA ALA A 249 -16.47 3.90 1.36
C ALA A 249 -17.12 3.02 2.46
N GLY A 250 -16.32 2.48 3.37
CA GLY A 250 -16.77 1.69 4.50
C GLY A 250 -17.71 2.47 5.44
N LEU A 251 -17.35 3.72 5.75
CA LEU A 251 -18.19 4.59 6.58
C LEU A 251 -19.52 4.91 5.92
N LEU A 252 -19.52 5.20 4.61
CA LEU A 252 -20.75 5.46 3.86
C LEU A 252 -21.68 4.23 3.82
N VAL A 253 -21.13 3.04 3.60
CA VAL A 253 -21.90 1.79 3.65
C VAL A 253 -22.48 1.58 5.04
N ALA A 254 -21.69 1.81 6.10
CA ALA A 254 -22.16 1.70 7.47
C ALA A 254 -23.32 2.65 7.76
N VAL A 255 -23.25 3.91 7.34
CA VAL A 255 -24.33 4.90 7.46
C VAL A 255 -25.63 4.38 6.83
N LEU A 256 -25.56 3.85 5.62
CA LEU A 256 -26.75 3.34 4.92
C LEU A 256 -27.32 2.08 5.58
N VAL A 257 -26.47 1.16 6.02
CA VAL A 257 -26.90 -0.05 6.72
C VAL A 257 -27.57 0.33 8.04
N ILE A 258 -27.00 1.24 8.83
CA ILE A 258 -27.58 1.71 10.09
C ILE A 258 -28.92 2.41 9.86
N ALA A 259 -28.98 3.34 8.89
CA ALA A 259 -30.22 4.04 8.53
C ALA A 259 -31.33 3.04 8.15
N ASN A 260 -31.01 2.02 7.35
CA ASN A 260 -31.95 0.98 6.94
C ASN A 260 -32.40 0.10 8.10
N VAL A 261 -31.47 -0.33 8.97
CA VAL A 261 -31.78 -1.15 10.16
C VAL A 261 -32.69 -0.40 11.10
N VAL A 262 -32.38 0.88 11.39
CA VAL A 262 -33.16 1.70 12.33
C VAL A 262 -34.53 2.02 11.75
N SER A 263 -34.60 2.43 10.49
CA SER A 263 -35.88 2.67 9.81
C SER A 263 -36.77 1.42 9.83
N GLY A 264 -36.20 0.25 9.59
CA GLY A 264 -36.90 -1.03 9.69
C GLY A 264 -37.35 -1.35 11.13
N ALA A 265 -36.49 -1.10 12.11
CA ALA A 265 -36.84 -1.31 13.53
C ALA A 265 -37.99 -0.39 13.99
N VAL A 266 -38.02 0.86 13.53
CA VAL A 266 -39.08 1.81 13.79
C VAL A 266 -40.40 1.34 13.19
N VAL A 267 -40.42 0.98 11.92
CA VAL A 267 -41.62 0.54 11.21
C VAL A 267 -42.19 -0.75 11.81
N SER A 268 -41.33 -1.75 12.11
CA SER A 268 -41.74 -2.99 12.75
C SER A 268 -42.18 -2.80 14.21
N GLY A 269 -41.80 -1.68 14.81
CA GLY A 269 -42.08 -1.32 16.22
C GLY A 269 -43.24 -0.39 16.44
N PHE A 270 -44.02 0.02 15.41
CA PHE A 270 -45.11 1.00 15.57
C PHE A 270 -46.09 0.69 16.72
N ARG A 271 -46.52 -0.56 16.81
CA ARG A 271 -47.41 -1.01 17.90
C ARG A 271 -46.74 -0.91 19.26
N HIS A 272 -45.44 -1.16 19.34
CA HIS A 272 -44.68 -1.01 20.57
C HIS A 272 -44.48 0.46 20.96
N ILE A 273 -44.28 1.33 19.96
CA ILE A 273 -44.25 2.79 20.15
C ILE A 273 -45.59 3.28 20.74
N GLY A 274 -46.72 2.79 20.21
CA GLY A 274 -48.06 3.07 20.74
C GLY A 274 -48.19 2.67 22.20
N VAL A 275 -47.75 1.45 22.54
CA VAL A 275 -47.76 0.96 23.95
C VAL A 275 -46.86 1.80 24.85
N LEU A 276 -45.65 2.16 24.45
CA LEU A 276 -44.76 3.00 25.23
C LEU A 276 -45.40 4.40 25.50
N LYS A 277 -46.03 4.98 24.50
CA LYS A 277 -46.71 6.28 24.64
C LYS A 277 -47.96 6.18 25.50
N SER A 278 -48.73 5.09 25.44
CA SER A 278 -49.86 4.88 26.33
C SER A 278 -49.45 4.68 27.80
N LEU A 279 -48.19 4.21 28.03
CA LEU A 279 -47.56 4.15 29.34
C LEU A 279 -46.93 5.48 29.81
N GLY A 280 -47.15 6.58 29.07
CA GLY A 280 -46.69 7.90 29.45
C GLY A 280 -45.29 8.29 28.95
N PHE A 281 -44.67 7.53 28.05
CA PHE A 281 -43.36 7.92 27.46
C PHE A 281 -43.50 9.16 26.58
N THR A 282 -42.66 10.16 26.80
CA THR A 282 -42.58 11.35 25.96
C THR A 282 -41.94 11.02 24.59
N PRO A 283 -42.17 11.85 23.56
CA PRO A 283 -41.53 11.69 22.27
C PRO A 283 -39.98 11.58 22.35
N ALA A 284 -39.36 12.38 23.23
CA ALA A 284 -37.93 12.36 23.48
C ALA A 284 -37.46 11.04 24.11
N GLN A 285 -38.24 10.50 25.06
CA GLN A 285 -37.93 9.20 25.68
C GLN A 285 -38.03 8.05 24.68
N VAL A 286 -39.02 8.05 23.77
CA VAL A 286 -39.15 7.07 22.69
C VAL A 286 -37.95 7.16 21.76
N THR A 287 -37.55 8.38 21.35
CA THR A 287 -36.32 8.60 20.56
C THR A 287 -35.11 8.03 21.30
N GLY A 288 -34.97 8.32 22.60
CA GLY A 288 -33.88 7.80 23.45
C GLY A 288 -33.84 6.28 23.50
N VAL A 289 -34.96 5.57 23.54
CA VAL A 289 -35.01 4.09 23.49
C VAL A 289 -34.34 3.56 22.20
N TYR A 290 -34.64 4.16 21.03
CA TYR A 290 -34.07 3.74 19.76
C TYR A 290 -32.57 4.07 19.66
N LEU A 291 -32.15 5.25 20.18
CA LEU A 291 -30.71 5.60 20.18
C LEU A 291 -29.90 4.66 21.08
N VAL A 292 -30.41 4.36 22.30
CA VAL A 292 -29.74 3.40 23.20
C VAL A 292 -29.73 2.00 22.62
N MET A 293 -30.78 1.59 21.90
CA MET A 293 -30.84 0.30 21.22
C MET A 293 -29.73 0.14 20.16
N ILE A 294 -29.20 1.23 19.60
CA ILE A 294 -28.09 1.22 18.64
C ILE A 294 -26.77 1.44 19.37
N ALA A 295 -26.75 2.30 20.38
CA ALA A 295 -25.53 2.59 21.12
C ALA A 295 -24.97 1.35 21.84
N ILE A 296 -25.84 0.49 22.41
CA ILE A 296 -25.38 -0.73 23.09
C ILE A 296 -24.57 -1.67 22.15
N PRO A 297 -25.14 -2.19 21.03
CA PRO A 297 -24.38 -3.00 20.11
C PRO A 297 -23.26 -2.21 19.40
N GLY A 298 -23.44 -0.89 19.27
CA GLY A 298 -22.44 -0.01 18.71
C GLY A 298 -21.17 0.06 19.55
N VAL A 299 -21.30 0.26 20.84
CA VAL A 299 -20.16 0.26 21.77
C VAL A 299 -19.46 -1.10 21.74
N VAL A 300 -20.20 -2.21 21.83
CA VAL A 300 -19.62 -3.55 21.81
C VAL A 300 -18.90 -3.81 20.47
N GLY A 301 -19.56 -3.52 19.35
CA GLY A 301 -18.96 -3.70 18.02
C GLY A 301 -17.71 -2.83 17.82
N SER A 302 -17.78 -1.55 18.22
CA SER A 302 -16.63 -0.65 18.08
C SER A 302 -15.45 -1.04 18.97
N LEU A 303 -15.67 -1.50 20.19
CA LEU A 303 -14.57 -1.97 21.07
C LEU A 303 -13.89 -3.21 20.49
N ILE A 304 -14.65 -4.18 19.98
CA ILE A 304 -14.07 -5.35 19.31
C ILE A 304 -13.39 -4.92 18.00
N GLY A 305 -13.99 -3.96 17.28
CA GLY A 305 -13.41 -3.39 16.05
C GLY A 305 -12.07 -2.70 16.29
N ILE A 306 -11.93 -1.95 17.39
CA ILE A 306 -10.65 -1.36 17.81
C ILE A 306 -9.62 -2.46 18.08
N ALA A 307 -9.97 -3.47 18.86
CA ALA A 307 -9.05 -4.56 19.16
C ALA A 307 -8.58 -5.28 17.88
N ALA A 308 -9.52 -5.61 16.98
CA ALA A 308 -9.21 -6.23 15.69
C ALA A 308 -8.38 -5.31 14.78
N GLY A 309 -8.75 -4.03 14.69
CA GLY A 309 -8.04 -3.01 13.92
C GLY A 309 -6.61 -2.79 14.40
N ASN A 310 -6.39 -2.76 15.72
CA ASN A 310 -5.06 -2.62 16.31
C ASN A 310 -4.18 -3.86 16.03
N VAL A 311 -4.73 -5.07 16.14
CA VAL A 311 -3.99 -6.31 15.81
C VAL A 311 -3.58 -6.29 14.34
N LEU A 312 -4.51 -5.98 13.43
CA LEU A 312 -4.22 -5.92 12.00
C LEU A 312 -3.25 -4.80 11.65
N ALA A 313 -3.44 -3.59 12.18
CA ALA A 313 -2.54 -2.47 11.96
C ALA A 313 -1.14 -2.77 12.52
N GLY A 314 -1.05 -3.39 13.70
CA GLY A 314 0.21 -3.82 14.31
C GLY A 314 0.95 -4.83 13.42
N THR A 315 0.26 -5.86 12.94
CA THR A 315 0.84 -6.87 12.03
C THR A 315 1.33 -6.22 10.73
N VAL A 316 0.52 -5.37 10.10
CA VAL A 316 0.91 -4.66 8.87
C VAL A 316 2.10 -3.73 9.12
N THR A 317 2.06 -2.95 10.21
CA THR A 317 3.11 -2.00 10.55
C THR A 317 4.44 -2.70 10.87
N THR A 318 4.41 -3.83 11.59
CA THR A 318 5.64 -4.60 11.87
C THR A 318 6.24 -5.16 10.60
N THR A 319 5.43 -5.77 9.74
CA THR A 319 5.92 -6.38 8.50
C THR A 319 6.39 -5.32 7.49
N LEU A 320 5.68 -4.20 7.35
CA LEU A 320 6.15 -3.06 6.55
C LEU A 320 7.40 -2.44 7.16
N GLY A 321 7.45 -2.26 8.47
CA GLY A 321 8.62 -1.76 9.16
C GLY A 321 9.84 -2.64 8.92
N ASP A 322 9.68 -3.96 8.97
CA ASP A 322 10.75 -4.91 8.67
C ASP A 322 11.16 -4.87 7.20
N SER A 323 10.21 -4.69 6.28
CA SER A 323 10.48 -4.60 4.84
C SER A 323 11.17 -3.30 4.45
N PHE A 324 10.82 -2.18 5.07
CA PHE A 324 11.41 -0.85 4.81
C PHE A 324 12.47 -0.45 5.84
N ASP A 325 12.82 -1.36 6.74
CA ASP A 325 13.79 -1.12 7.82
C ASP A 325 13.46 0.10 8.70
N LEU A 326 12.17 0.31 8.92
CA LEU A 326 11.70 1.37 9.80
C LEU A 326 11.57 0.84 11.23
N PRO A 327 11.94 1.64 12.25
CA PRO A 327 11.69 1.26 13.64
C PRO A 327 10.19 1.15 13.86
N THR A 328 9.71 -0.05 14.07
CA THR A 328 8.30 -0.28 14.35
C THR A 328 7.91 0.35 15.66
N ALA A 329 7.09 1.38 15.62
CA ALA A 329 6.37 1.81 16.80
C ALA A 329 5.35 0.72 17.14
N SER A 330 5.52 0.06 18.28
CA SER A 330 4.60 -0.95 18.77
C SER A 330 3.23 -0.29 19.03
N GLY A 331 2.29 -0.49 18.11
CA GLY A 331 0.87 -0.17 18.28
C GLY A 331 0.41 1.16 17.67
N VAL A 332 -0.89 1.20 17.43
CA VAL A 332 -1.61 2.40 16.98
C VAL A 332 -1.68 3.42 18.12
N SER A 333 -1.53 4.69 17.82
CA SER A 333 -1.62 5.76 18.82
C SER A 333 -3.00 5.80 19.48
N PRO A 334 -3.12 5.90 20.83
CA PRO A 334 -4.40 5.87 21.53
C PRO A 334 -5.42 6.93 21.08
N TRP A 335 -4.98 8.06 20.55
CA TRP A 335 -5.87 9.08 20.00
C TRP A 335 -6.63 8.60 18.76
N VAL A 336 -6.04 7.71 17.97
CA VAL A 336 -6.69 7.08 16.81
C VAL A 336 -7.85 6.21 17.27
N ASP A 337 -7.65 5.42 18.33
CA ASP A 337 -8.69 4.58 18.92
C ASP A 337 -9.85 5.41 19.44
N VAL A 338 -9.54 6.51 20.15
CA VAL A 338 -10.56 7.45 20.66
C VAL A 338 -11.32 8.11 19.52
N LEU A 339 -10.60 8.55 18.47
CA LEU A 339 -11.23 9.20 17.32
C LEU A 339 -12.09 8.22 16.52
N ALA A 340 -11.61 7.00 16.28
CA ALA A 340 -12.37 5.96 15.59
C ALA A 340 -13.61 5.55 16.39
N PHE A 341 -13.47 5.33 17.68
CA PHE A 341 -14.60 4.99 18.56
C PHE A 341 -15.67 6.09 18.58
N THR A 342 -15.26 7.31 18.90
CA THR A 342 -16.18 8.44 19.04
C THR A 342 -16.77 8.84 17.69
N GLY A 343 -15.97 8.86 16.63
CA GLY A 343 -16.38 9.22 15.28
C GLY A 343 -17.40 8.25 14.70
N VAL A 344 -17.08 6.96 14.70
CA VAL A 344 -17.98 5.92 14.15
C VAL A 344 -19.26 5.82 14.97
N LEU A 345 -19.17 5.88 16.30
CA LEU A 345 -20.36 5.87 17.18
C LEU A 345 -21.21 7.12 17.00
N ALA A 346 -20.60 8.30 16.87
CA ALA A 346 -21.31 9.56 16.61
C ALA A 346 -22.05 9.49 15.25
N VAL A 347 -21.38 9.02 14.19
CA VAL A 347 -22.00 8.82 12.88
C VAL A 347 -23.18 7.84 12.97
N ALA A 348 -23.03 6.74 13.69
CA ALA A 348 -24.10 5.76 13.92
C ALA A 348 -25.30 6.39 14.63
N VAL A 349 -25.06 7.16 15.71
CA VAL A 349 -26.09 7.83 16.49
C VAL A 349 -26.79 8.94 15.68
N VAL A 350 -26.03 9.77 14.96
CA VAL A 350 -26.56 10.83 14.10
C VAL A 350 -27.43 10.24 12.98
N THR A 351 -26.93 9.19 12.33
CA THR A 351 -27.70 8.48 11.28
C THR A 351 -29.00 7.91 11.82
N ALA A 352 -28.98 7.37 13.03
CA ALA A 352 -30.16 6.83 13.70
C ALA A 352 -31.13 7.89 14.19
N LEU A 353 -30.66 9.12 14.41
CA LEU A 353 -31.47 10.21 15.00
C LEU A 353 -32.69 10.56 14.14
N VAL A 354 -32.51 10.64 12.81
CA VAL A 354 -33.62 11.00 11.90
C VAL A 354 -34.77 10.00 11.99
N PRO A 355 -34.59 8.68 11.80
CA PRO A 355 -35.69 7.73 11.95
C PRO A 355 -36.20 7.61 13.40
N ALA A 356 -35.34 7.78 14.41
CA ALA A 356 -35.74 7.73 15.82
C ALA A 356 -36.63 8.93 16.22
N VAL A 357 -36.30 10.15 15.76
CA VAL A 357 -37.13 11.33 15.97
C VAL A 357 -38.48 11.20 15.26
N ARG A 358 -38.49 10.68 14.03
CA ARG A 358 -39.74 10.37 13.32
C ARG A 358 -40.58 9.40 14.11
N ALA A 359 -40.01 8.35 14.69
CA ALA A 359 -40.69 7.40 15.56
C ALA A 359 -41.29 8.09 16.81
N GLY A 360 -40.54 8.96 17.45
CA GLY A 360 -40.97 9.75 18.61
C GLY A 360 -42.15 10.69 18.32
N ARG A 361 -42.23 11.22 17.09
CA ARG A 361 -43.30 12.18 16.70
C ARG A 361 -44.59 11.53 16.16
N ILE A 362 -44.64 10.19 16.00
CA ILE A 362 -45.87 9.50 15.51
C ILE A 362 -46.99 9.67 16.54
N PRO A 363 -48.21 10.14 16.13
CA PRO A 363 -49.37 10.25 17.06
C PRO A 363 -49.77 8.85 17.56
N THR A 364 -50.16 8.78 18.84
CA THR A 364 -50.54 7.51 19.51
C THR A 364 -51.70 6.80 18.79
N ALA A 365 -52.70 7.57 18.35
CA ALA A 365 -53.83 7.03 17.58
C ALA A 365 -53.41 6.34 16.28
N VAL A 366 -52.48 6.96 15.55
CA VAL A 366 -51.91 6.39 14.31
C VAL A 366 -51.03 5.15 14.60
N ALA A 367 -50.28 5.16 15.72
CA ALA A 367 -49.45 4.04 16.12
C ALA A 367 -50.26 2.80 16.50
N VAL A 368 -51.43 2.97 17.09
CA VAL A 368 -52.36 1.89 17.49
C VAL A 368 -53.19 1.42 16.28
N SER A 369 -53.64 2.34 15.43
CA SER A 369 -54.47 2.05 14.23
C SER A 369 -53.67 1.68 12.98
N ALA A 370 -52.33 1.63 13.03
CA ALA A 370 -51.42 1.43 11.88
C ALA A 370 -51.53 0.06 11.18
N GLY A 371 -52.75 -0.39 10.95
CA GLY A 371 -53.07 -1.59 10.16
C GLY A 371 -53.89 -1.33 8.86
N ALA A 372 -54.43 -0.11 8.67
CA ALA A 372 -55.58 0.05 7.76
C ALA A 372 -55.39 0.91 6.49
N ALA A 373 -54.33 1.67 6.33
CA ALA A 373 -54.21 2.61 5.20
C ALA A 373 -53.01 2.30 4.26
N THR A 374 -53.24 1.43 3.31
CA THR A 374 -52.35 1.27 2.15
C THR A 374 -52.87 2.15 0.99
N ARG A 375 -52.02 3.08 0.51
CA ARG A 375 -52.27 3.81 -0.75
C ARG A 375 -52.19 2.86 -1.90
N ARG A 376 -53.32 2.44 -2.45
CA ARG A 376 -53.49 1.32 -3.41
C ARG A 376 -53.28 1.66 -4.90
N GLY A 377 -53.09 2.90 -5.33
CA GLY A 377 -53.22 3.31 -6.73
C GLY A 377 -52.15 2.77 -7.70
N ARG A 378 -50.86 2.91 -7.40
CA ARG A 378 -49.77 2.49 -8.33
C ARG A 378 -49.50 0.99 -8.34
N ALA A 379 -49.58 0.34 -7.18
CA ALA A 379 -49.35 -1.08 -7.04
C ALA A 379 -50.32 -1.93 -7.87
N LEU A 380 -51.61 -1.52 -7.95
CA LEU A 380 -52.63 -2.20 -8.73
C LEU A 380 -52.38 -2.15 -10.24
N ARG A 381 -51.79 -1.06 -10.77
CA ARG A 381 -51.43 -0.98 -12.21
C ARG A 381 -50.30 -1.94 -12.56
N VAL A 382 -49.23 -1.97 -11.74
CA VAL A 382 -48.12 -2.89 -11.96
C VAL A 382 -48.53 -4.34 -11.80
N GLN A 383 -49.35 -4.66 -10.79
CA GLN A 383 -49.86 -6.01 -10.58
C GLN A 383 -50.77 -6.45 -11.72
N ARG A 384 -51.63 -5.57 -12.28
CA ARG A 384 -52.45 -5.89 -13.48
C ARG A 384 -51.60 -6.10 -14.73
N ALA A 385 -50.56 -5.31 -14.91
CA ALA A 385 -49.62 -5.49 -16.03
C ALA A 385 -48.87 -6.85 -15.91
N LEU A 386 -48.38 -7.17 -14.72
CA LEU A 386 -47.68 -8.45 -14.44
C LEU A 386 -48.63 -9.66 -14.50
N ALA A 387 -49.93 -9.51 -14.16
CA ALA A 387 -50.92 -10.56 -14.27
C ALA A 387 -51.26 -10.93 -15.72
N ARG A 388 -50.94 -10.06 -16.68
CA ARG A 388 -51.11 -10.32 -18.14
C ARG A 388 -49.92 -11.06 -18.75
N THR A 389 -48.80 -11.23 -17.98
CA THR A 389 -47.65 -11.97 -18.46
C THR A 389 -47.81 -13.47 -18.22
N ARG A 390 -47.10 -14.31 -19.00
CA ARG A 390 -47.08 -15.78 -18.85
C ARG A 390 -46.28 -16.29 -17.65
N LEU A 391 -45.89 -15.42 -16.73
CA LEU A 391 -45.10 -15.78 -15.54
C LEU A 391 -45.96 -16.60 -14.55
N PRO A 392 -45.34 -17.56 -13.83
CA PRO A 392 -45.98 -18.25 -12.72
C PRO A 392 -46.57 -17.27 -11.71
N ARG A 393 -47.78 -17.54 -11.21
CA ARG A 393 -48.49 -16.65 -10.27
C ARG A 393 -47.64 -16.22 -9.02
N PRO A 394 -46.86 -17.11 -8.38
CA PRO A 394 -45.99 -16.70 -7.28
C PRO A 394 -44.92 -15.68 -7.69
N VAL A 395 -44.37 -15.82 -8.92
CA VAL A 395 -43.33 -14.90 -9.44
C VAL A 395 -43.96 -13.52 -9.72
N SER A 396 -45.09 -13.46 -10.44
CA SER A 396 -45.75 -12.20 -10.75
C SER A 396 -46.23 -11.44 -9.53
N LEU A 397 -46.68 -12.13 -8.47
CA LEU A 397 -46.99 -11.56 -7.18
C LEU A 397 -45.74 -11.01 -6.51
N GLY A 398 -44.61 -11.77 -6.50
CA GLY A 398 -43.34 -11.35 -5.95
C GLY A 398 -42.79 -10.08 -6.61
N LEU A 399 -42.80 -10.02 -7.95
CA LEU A 399 -42.36 -8.86 -8.73
C LEU A 399 -43.17 -7.58 -8.46
N GLY A 400 -44.47 -7.72 -8.12
CA GLY A 400 -45.36 -6.59 -7.81
C GLY A 400 -45.22 -6.05 -6.40
N LEU A 401 -44.65 -6.83 -5.48
CA LEU A 401 -44.53 -6.48 -4.07
C LEU A 401 -43.71 -5.20 -3.76
N PRO A 402 -42.58 -4.92 -4.41
CA PRO A 402 -41.84 -3.69 -4.19
C PRO A 402 -42.64 -2.41 -4.41
N PHE A 403 -43.57 -2.42 -5.35
CA PHE A 403 -44.37 -1.24 -5.72
C PHE A 403 -45.49 -0.92 -4.73
N THR A 404 -45.77 -1.80 -3.76
CA THR A 404 -46.81 -1.57 -2.75
C THR A 404 -46.41 -0.53 -1.69
N ARG A 405 -45.10 -0.34 -1.43
CA ARG A 405 -44.56 0.60 -0.45
C ARG A 405 -43.34 1.35 -1.02
N PRO A 406 -43.54 2.31 -1.94
CA PRO A 406 -42.47 2.88 -2.77
C PRO A 406 -41.36 3.56 -1.96
N GLY A 407 -41.68 4.27 -0.87
CA GLY A 407 -40.67 4.93 -0.04
C GLY A 407 -39.69 3.95 0.65
N ARG A 408 -40.19 2.79 1.06
CA ARG A 408 -39.36 1.75 1.66
C ARG A 408 -38.55 0.98 0.61
N THR A 409 -39.16 0.71 -0.51
CA THR A 409 -38.49 0.10 -1.66
C THR A 409 -37.34 0.97 -2.14
N ALA A 410 -37.56 2.30 -2.22
CA ALA A 410 -36.50 3.24 -2.58
C ALA A 410 -35.31 3.17 -1.60
N LEU A 411 -35.56 3.18 -0.29
CA LEU A 411 -34.51 3.02 0.74
C LEU A 411 -33.75 1.70 0.57
N THR A 412 -34.47 0.62 0.31
CA THR A 412 -33.87 -0.71 0.10
C THR A 412 -33.01 -0.72 -1.19
N VAL A 413 -33.56 -0.21 -2.30
CA VAL A 413 -32.82 -0.14 -3.58
C VAL A 413 -31.58 0.74 -3.44
N THR A 414 -31.71 1.89 -2.75
CA THR A 414 -30.54 2.76 -2.48
C THR A 414 -29.47 2.05 -1.66
N ALA A 415 -29.87 1.32 -0.61
CA ALA A 415 -28.89 0.58 0.21
C ALA A 415 -28.21 -0.55 -0.59
N VAL A 416 -28.96 -1.28 -1.41
CA VAL A 416 -28.41 -2.32 -2.30
C VAL A 416 -27.51 -1.70 -3.37
N ALA A 417 -27.97 -0.65 -4.04
CA ALA A 417 -27.22 0.03 -5.09
C ALA A 417 -25.89 0.58 -4.55
N PHE A 418 -25.92 1.19 -3.36
CA PHE A 418 -24.71 1.70 -2.75
C PHE A 418 -23.77 0.59 -2.27
N GLY A 419 -24.31 -0.50 -1.73
CA GLY A 419 -23.52 -1.68 -1.37
C GLY A 419 -22.82 -2.29 -2.61
N VAL A 420 -23.55 -2.43 -3.72
CA VAL A 420 -22.98 -2.90 -5.00
C VAL A 420 -21.93 -1.90 -5.52
N ALA A 421 -22.23 -0.59 -5.49
CA ALA A 421 -21.29 0.45 -5.91
C ALA A 421 -19.97 0.40 -5.11
N ALA A 422 -20.09 0.27 -3.79
CA ALA A 422 -18.91 0.20 -2.91
C ALA A 422 -18.08 -1.06 -3.15
N VAL A 423 -18.71 -2.23 -3.35
CA VAL A 423 -18.02 -3.48 -3.67
C VAL A 423 -17.36 -3.40 -5.05
N THR A 424 -18.08 -2.86 -6.05
CA THR A 424 -17.53 -2.66 -7.40
C THR A 424 -16.33 -1.72 -7.39
N PHE A 425 -16.44 -0.60 -6.68
CA PHE A 425 -15.34 0.35 -6.49
C PHE A 425 -14.13 -0.31 -5.83
N ALA A 426 -14.33 -1.03 -4.72
CA ALA A 426 -13.26 -1.67 -3.98
C ALA A 426 -12.57 -2.79 -4.78
N ALA A 427 -13.36 -3.63 -5.46
CA ALA A 427 -12.84 -4.69 -6.32
C ALA A 427 -12.06 -4.11 -7.51
N GLY A 428 -12.60 -3.03 -8.13
CA GLY A 428 -11.91 -2.31 -9.19
C GLY A 428 -10.58 -1.72 -8.73
N LEU A 429 -10.55 -1.10 -7.56
CA LEU A 429 -9.35 -0.52 -7.00
C LEU A 429 -8.27 -1.57 -6.73
N ASN A 430 -8.67 -2.70 -6.11
CA ASN A 430 -7.76 -3.82 -5.85
C ASN A 430 -7.20 -4.37 -7.19
N ARG A 431 -8.07 -4.60 -8.18
CA ARG A 431 -7.65 -5.14 -9.46
C ARG A 431 -6.76 -4.19 -10.26
N SER A 432 -7.07 -2.88 -10.24
CA SER A 432 -6.25 -1.86 -10.90
C SER A 432 -4.86 -1.79 -10.30
N LEU A 433 -4.74 -1.83 -8.97
CA LEU A 433 -3.43 -1.82 -8.32
C LEU A 433 -2.66 -3.11 -8.58
N SER A 434 -3.33 -4.28 -8.53
CA SER A 434 -2.68 -5.56 -8.86
C SER A 434 -2.14 -5.57 -10.30
N ALA A 435 -2.93 -5.05 -11.25
CA ALA A 435 -2.51 -4.95 -12.64
C ALA A 435 -1.37 -3.94 -12.81
N TYR A 436 -1.44 -2.80 -12.12
CA TYR A 436 -0.36 -1.82 -12.11
C TYR A 436 0.96 -2.42 -11.63
N LEU A 437 0.96 -3.10 -10.49
CA LEU A 437 2.17 -3.72 -9.94
C LEU A 437 2.71 -4.81 -10.88
N ALA A 438 1.83 -5.64 -11.46
CA ALA A 438 2.23 -6.65 -12.41
C ALA A 438 2.85 -6.06 -13.69
N ASP A 439 2.29 -4.99 -14.24
CA ASP A 439 2.80 -4.33 -15.45
C ASP A 439 4.06 -3.49 -15.16
N ALA A 440 4.15 -2.84 -14.00
CA ALA A 440 5.31 -2.04 -13.61
C ALA A 440 6.55 -2.93 -13.43
N GLU A 441 6.37 -4.15 -12.93
CA GLU A 441 7.44 -5.14 -12.73
C GLU A 441 7.65 -6.05 -13.95
N LEU A 442 6.89 -5.87 -15.03
CA LEU A 442 6.93 -6.72 -16.23
C LEU A 442 6.71 -8.22 -15.94
N THR A 443 6.04 -8.56 -14.85
CA THR A 443 5.87 -9.93 -14.34
C THR A 443 5.22 -10.87 -15.37
N GLY A 444 4.42 -10.32 -16.29
CA GLY A 444 3.82 -11.09 -17.38
C GLY A 444 4.75 -11.36 -18.57
N THR A 445 5.87 -10.62 -18.69
CA THR A 445 6.77 -10.67 -19.84
C THR A 445 8.14 -11.22 -19.47
N VAL A 446 8.63 -10.89 -18.27
CA VAL A 446 9.89 -11.35 -17.70
C VAL A 446 9.59 -12.30 -16.55
N GLN A 447 9.88 -13.58 -16.72
CA GLN A 447 9.67 -14.58 -15.68
C GLN A 447 10.96 -15.00 -14.97
N VAL A 448 12.11 -14.85 -15.61
CA VAL A 448 13.43 -15.17 -15.01
C VAL A 448 14.42 -14.06 -15.30
N LEU A 449 15.18 -13.69 -14.28
CA LEU A 449 16.30 -12.75 -14.36
C LEU A 449 17.59 -13.55 -14.33
N VAL A 450 18.43 -13.35 -15.33
CA VAL A 450 19.74 -14.02 -15.45
C VAL A 450 20.85 -12.97 -15.39
N PHE A 451 21.78 -13.17 -14.47
CA PHE A 451 22.90 -12.27 -14.27
C PHE A 451 24.07 -12.75 -15.11
N ALA A 452 24.34 -12.06 -16.24
CA ALA A 452 25.43 -12.38 -17.13
C ALA A 452 26.67 -11.55 -16.79
N ASP A 453 27.79 -12.23 -16.60
CA ASP A 453 29.08 -11.57 -16.46
C ASP A 453 29.55 -11.09 -17.86
N GLY A 454 29.98 -9.82 -17.96
CA GLY A 454 30.27 -9.15 -19.24
C GLY A 454 31.30 -9.84 -20.14
N ASP A 455 32.08 -10.80 -19.63
CA ASP A 455 33.09 -11.52 -20.37
C ASP A 455 32.63 -12.90 -20.89
N ARG A 456 31.48 -13.40 -20.45
CA ARG A 456 30.90 -14.65 -20.92
C ARG A 456 29.56 -14.38 -21.59
N PRO A 457 29.47 -14.42 -22.92
CA PRO A 457 28.18 -14.31 -23.58
C PRO A 457 27.32 -15.53 -23.21
N VAL A 458 26.33 -15.32 -22.37
CA VAL A 458 25.33 -16.35 -22.06
C VAL A 458 24.30 -16.34 -23.18
N SER A 459 24.36 -17.36 -24.06
CA SER A 459 23.34 -17.53 -25.09
C SER A 459 22.24 -18.43 -24.56
N LEU A 460 21.11 -17.83 -24.26
CA LEU A 460 19.88 -18.53 -23.87
C LEU A 460 18.95 -18.77 -25.06
N ALA A 461 19.29 -18.23 -26.23
CA ALA A 461 18.52 -18.41 -27.44
C ALA A 461 18.52 -19.89 -27.86
N GLY A 462 17.34 -20.48 -28.05
CA GLY A 462 17.18 -21.88 -28.40
C GLY A 462 17.21 -22.88 -27.24
N ARG A 463 17.36 -22.41 -25.98
CA ARG A 463 17.21 -23.27 -24.80
C ARG A 463 15.73 -23.68 -24.62
N PRO A 464 15.44 -24.96 -24.34
CA PRO A 464 14.06 -25.39 -24.08
C PRO A 464 13.42 -24.57 -22.97
N GLY A 465 12.19 -24.09 -23.19
CA GLY A 465 11.48 -23.25 -22.24
C GLY A 465 11.70 -21.74 -22.42
N THR A 466 12.67 -21.30 -23.22
CA THR A 466 12.91 -19.87 -23.51
C THR A 466 12.02 -19.41 -24.66
N ALA A 467 11.19 -18.38 -24.42
CA ALA A 467 10.42 -17.71 -25.46
C ALA A 467 11.15 -16.45 -25.98
N LYS A 468 11.74 -15.67 -25.07
CA LYS A 468 12.36 -14.39 -25.37
C LYS A 468 13.49 -14.08 -24.40
N VAL A 469 14.52 -13.42 -24.89
CA VAL A 469 15.63 -12.91 -24.06
C VAL A 469 15.93 -11.47 -24.46
N ALA A 470 15.96 -10.57 -23.48
CA ALA A 470 16.38 -9.20 -23.66
C ALA A 470 17.59 -8.89 -22.77
N ALA A 471 18.67 -8.44 -23.37
CA ALA A 471 19.83 -7.95 -22.61
C ALA A 471 19.61 -6.51 -22.20
N THR A 472 19.77 -6.22 -20.90
CA THR A 472 19.60 -4.88 -20.35
C THR A 472 20.85 -4.43 -19.63
N ARG A 473 21.09 -3.13 -19.65
CA ARG A 473 22.16 -2.47 -18.94
C ARG A 473 21.62 -1.30 -18.13
N PHE A 474 22.09 -1.17 -16.91
CA PHE A 474 21.71 -0.10 -16.00
C PHE A 474 22.90 0.80 -15.75
N GLU A 475 22.68 2.12 -15.80
CA GLU A 475 23.66 3.12 -15.43
C GLU A 475 23.02 4.22 -14.58
N GLN A 476 23.77 4.76 -13.63
CA GLN A 476 23.35 5.91 -12.85
C GLN A 476 23.80 7.20 -13.55
N ALA A 477 22.87 8.06 -13.88
CA ALA A 477 23.11 9.29 -14.58
C ALA A 477 22.67 10.51 -13.77
N HIS A 478 23.39 11.61 -13.88
CA HIS A 478 22.95 12.90 -13.38
C HIS A 478 22.13 13.61 -14.45
N VAL A 479 20.94 14.07 -14.06
CA VAL A 479 20.01 14.81 -14.92
C VAL A 479 19.72 16.15 -14.26
N PRO A 480 19.90 17.28 -14.96
CA PRO A 480 19.54 18.59 -14.41
C PRO A 480 18.07 18.68 -14.01
N GLY A 481 17.81 19.15 -12.80
CA GLY A 481 16.47 19.22 -12.22
C GLY A 481 16.09 18.02 -11.36
N PHE A 482 16.99 17.05 -11.21
CA PHE A 482 16.84 15.93 -10.28
C PHE A 482 17.92 16.01 -9.20
N ASP A 483 17.51 15.94 -7.93
CA ASP A 483 18.42 15.98 -6.78
C ASP A 483 19.17 14.65 -6.58
N ARG A 484 18.75 13.60 -7.27
CA ARG A 484 19.31 12.23 -7.20
C ARG A 484 19.77 11.76 -8.58
N PRO A 485 20.70 10.81 -8.62
CA PRO A 485 21.01 10.11 -9.86
C PRO A 485 19.77 9.42 -10.41
N VAL A 486 19.56 9.55 -11.71
CA VAL A 486 18.49 8.94 -12.47
C VAL A 486 19.00 7.61 -13.04
N GLN A 487 18.21 6.56 -12.97
CA GLN A 487 18.58 5.28 -13.54
C GLN A 487 18.31 5.27 -15.06
N VAL A 488 19.36 5.07 -15.84
CA VAL A 488 19.23 4.85 -17.28
C VAL A 488 19.27 3.36 -17.55
N LYS A 489 18.18 2.82 -18.10
CA LYS A 489 18.04 1.42 -18.50
C LYS A 489 18.05 1.34 -20.01
N ALA A 490 19.03 0.62 -20.56
CA ALA A 490 19.18 0.45 -22.00
C ALA A 490 18.96 -1.01 -22.41
N TYR A 491 18.25 -1.19 -23.52
CA TYR A 491 17.95 -2.50 -24.10
C TYR A 491 18.80 -2.75 -25.34
N GLN A 492 19.36 -3.97 -25.43
CA GLN A 492 20.06 -4.45 -26.59
C GLN A 492 19.11 -5.25 -27.48
N GLY A 493 19.17 -5.02 -28.80
CA GLY A 493 18.39 -5.77 -29.79
C GLY A 493 17.45 -4.87 -30.59
N ASP A 494 16.29 -5.39 -30.95
CA ASP A 494 15.30 -4.66 -31.74
C ASP A 494 14.71 -3.50 -30.92
N VAL A 495 15.04 -2.28 -31.31
CA VAL A 495 14.57 -1.04 -30.66
C VAL A 495 13.05 -0.93 -30.72
N ALA A 496 12.40 -1.53 -31.71
CA ALA A 496 10.94 -1.50 -31.83
C ALA A 496 10.22 -2.41 -30.81
N ASP A 497 10.96 -3.34 -30.20
CA ASP A 497 10.40 -4.19 -29.16
C ASP A 497 10.16 -3.41 -27.87
N ARG A 498 8.95 -3.43 -27.39
CA ARG A 498 8.53 -2.74 -26.16
C ARG A 498 8.97 -3.45 -24.88
N HIS A 499 9.56 -4.59 -24.94
CA HIS A 499 9.98 -5.40 -23.79
C HIS A 499 8.91 -5.57 -22.71
N GLY A 500 7.62 -5.57 -23.10
CA GLY A 500 6.48 -5.69 -22.19
C GLY A 500 5.99 -4.37 -21.58
N TYR A 501 6.69 -3.26 -21.79
CA TYR A 501 6.23 -1.97 -21.24
C TYR A 501 4.92 -1.50 -21.87
N ARG A 502 4.01 -1.07 -21.00
CA ARG A 502 2.75 -0.43 -21.40
C ARG A 502 2.96 1.07 -21.60
N MET A 503 2.70 1.54 -22.82
CA MET A 503 2.75 2.96 -23.12
C MET A 503 1.57 3.70 -22.51
N VAL A 504 1.84 4.86 -21.91
CA VAL A 504 0.83 5.77 -21.34
C VAL A 504 0.53 6.89 -22.34
N HIS A 505 1.57 7.56 -22.82
CA HIS A 505 1.44 8.63 -23.82
C HIS A 505 2.58 8.58 -24.84
N GLY A 506 2.34 9.10 -26.03
CA GLY A 506 3.35 9.16 -27.09
C GLY A 506 3.62 7.80 -27.74
N ARG A 507 4.88 7.55 -28.11
CA ARG A 507 5.31 6.32 -28.79
C ARG A 507 6.54 5.71 -28.12
N TRP A 508 6.80 4.45 -28.41
CA TRP A 508 8.00 3.74 -28.01
C TRP A 508 9.22 4.23 -28.80
N LEU A 509 10.41 3.84 -28.37
CA LEU A 509 11.67 4.13 -29.02
C LEU A 509 11.63 3.74 -30.51
N GLY A 510 12.12 4.60 -31.38
CA GLY A 510 12.22 4.34 -32.82
C GLY A 510 13.67 4.33 -33.32
N GLY A 511 14.64 4.73 -32.48
CA GLY A 511 16.05 4.76 -32.82
C GLY A 511 16.93 5.42 -31.78
N PRO A 512 18.24 5.48 -32.03
CA PRO A 512 19.19 6.08 -31.12
C PRO A 512 18.90 7.57 -30.85
N GLY A 513 19.22 8.02 -29.64
CA GLY A 513 18.99 9.40 -29.20
C GLY A 513 17.58 9.66 -28.68
N GLU A 514 16.74 8.63 -28.54
CA GLU A 514 15.40 8.72 -27.98
C GLU A 514 15.32 8.16 -26.57
N ALA A 515 14.37 8.69 -25.80
CA ALA A 515 14.08 8.22 -24.45
C ALA A 515 12.59 8.04 -24.24
N VAL A 516 12.22 7.01 -23.48
CA VAL A 516 10.90 6.81 -22.89
C VAL A 516 11.07 6.89 -21.38
N VAL A 517 10.19 7.61 -20.71
CA VAL A 517 10.27 7.88 -19.26
C VAL A 517 8.94 7.59 -18.58
N GLY A 518 8.92 7.60 -17.25
CA GLY A 518 7.65 7.59 -16.50
C GLY A 518 7.00 8.98 -16.46
N ASP A 519 5.68 9.06 -16.33
CA ASP A 519 4.98 10.33 -16.13
C ASP A 519 5.48 11.11 -14.88
N PRO A 520 5.86 10.45 -13.75
CA PRO A 520 6.48 11.14 -12.63
C PRO A 520 7.79 11.84 -12.99
N PHE A 521 8.59 11.26 -13.89
CA PHE A 521 9.82 11.87 -14.38
C PHE A 521 9.56 13.23 -15.06
N LEU A 522 8.51 13.29 -15.91
CA LEU A 522 8.12 14.52 -16.58
C LEU A 522 7.72 15.61 -15.58
N LYS A 523 6.95 15.23 -14.56
CA LYS A 523 6.48 16.16 -13.52
C LYS A 523 7.65 16.71 -12.69
N THR A 524 8.53 15.83 -12.22
CA THR A 524 9.69 16.22 -11.39
C THR A 524 10.68 17.08 -12.17
N GLY A 525 10.97 16.71 -13.41
CA GLY A 525 11.91 17.45 -14.27
C GLY A 525 11.32 18.69 -14.97
N GLY A 526 10.00 18.95 -14.81
CA GLY A 526 9.31 20.03 -15.51
C GLY A 526 9.35 19.87 -17.05
N LYS A 527 9.39 18.62 -17.54
CA LYS A 527 9.57 18.26 -18.95
C LYS A 527 8.26 17.81 -19.59
N LYS A 528 8.25 17.80 -20.92
CA LYS A 528 7.13 17.31 -21.74
C LYS A 528 7.63 16.35 -22.80
N ILE A 529 6.74 15.55 -23.37
CA ILE A 529 7.04 14.74 -24.55
C ILE A 529 7.47 15.67 -25.69
N GLY A 530 8.59 15.36 -26.34
CA GLY A 530 9.24 16.18 -27.36
C GLY A 530 10.44 16.96 -26.84
N ASP A 531 10.56 17.17 -25.52
CA ASP A 531 11.70 17.84 -24.92
C ASP A 531 12.95 16.94 -24.94
N THR A 532 14.12 17.59 -24.78
CA THR A 532 15.38 16.89 -24.63
C THR A 532 15.79 16.83 -23.16
N VAL A 533 16.18 15.65 -22.73
CA VAL A 533 16.83 15.41 -21.43
C VAL A 533 18.33 15.19 -21.64
N VAL A 534 19.15 15.91 -20.87
CA VAL A 534 20.60 15.71 -20.89
C VAL A 534 20.95 14.79 -19.74
N VAL A 535 21.44 13.60 -20.06
CA VAL A 535 21.94 12.62 -19.09
C VAL A 535 23.46 12.70 -19.03
N THR A 536 24.02 12.68 -17.82
CA THR A 536 25.46 12.74 -17.59
C THR A 536 25.90 11.48 -16.83
N VAL A 537 26.76 10.68 -17.45
CA VAL A 537 27.35 9.48 -16.86
C VAL A 537 28.87 9.63 -16.90
N ASP A 538 29.55 9.52 -15.79
CA ASP A 538 31.02 9.65 -15.66
C ASP A 538 31.59 10.93 -16.34
N GLY A 539 30.86 12.04 -16.20
CA GLY A 539 31.24 13.34 -16.79
C GLY A 539 30.92 13.50 -18.28
N ARG A 540 30.49 12.46 -18.96
CA ARG A 540 30.07 12.50 -20.37
C ARG A 540 28.59 12.80 -20.48
N LYS A 541 28.21 13.59 -21.47
CA LYS A 541 26.82 14.05 -21.65
C LYS A 541 26.24 13.50 -22.94
N ALA A 542 25.00 12.99 -22.88
CA ALA A 542 24.17 12.76 -24.06
C ALA A 542 22.84 13.47 -23.93
N ALA A 543 22.35 13.93 -25.06
CA ALA A 543 21.04 14.53 -25.20
C ALA A 543 20.08 13.48 -25.77
N LEU A 544 19.05 13.12 -24.99
CA LEU A 544 18.03 12.15 -25.37
C LEU A 544 16.70 12.86 -25.54
N ARG A 545 16.00 12.63 -26.64
CA ARG A 545 14.68 13.22 -26.90
C ARG A 545 13.60 12.35 -26.30
N ILE A 546 12.76 12.89 -25.44
CA ILE A 546 11.62 12.20 -24.85
C ILE A 546 10.55 11.99 -25.92
N VAL A 547 10.24 10.75 -26.28
CA VAL A 547 9.28 10.41 -27.33
C VAL A 547 7.96 9.84 -26.80
N GLY A 548 7.95 9.43 -25.57
CA GLY A 548 6.75 8.93 -24.93
C GLY A 548 6.93 8.65 -23.44
N THR A 549 5.82 8.30 -22.79
CA THR A 549 5.81 7.81 -21.41
C THR A 549 5.30 6.38 -21.36
N ALA A 550 5.96 5.59 -20.54
CA ALA A 550 5.57 4.20 -20.26
C ALA A 550 5.31 4.03 -18.75
N LEU A 551 4.61 2.95 -18.43
CA LEU A 551 4.49 2.50 -17.05
C LEU A 551 5.84 1.93 -16.61
N VAL A 552 6.55 2.66 -15.78
CA VAL A 552 7.88 2.29 -15.24
C VAL A 552 7.81 2.43 -13.75
N ASP A 553 8.45 1.52 -13.04
CA ASP A 553 8.59 1.64 -11.60
C ASP A 553 9.54 2.81 -11.25
N GLY A 554 9.12 3.65 -10.30
CA GLY A 554 9.85 4.83 -9.89
C GLY A 554 9.68 6.06 -10.80
N GLY A 555 10.02 7.24 -10.25
CA GLY A 555 9.97 8.53 -10.95
C GLY A 555 11.30 8.96 -11.55
N ASP A 556 12.32 8.13 -11.51
CA ASP A 556 13.72 8.42 -11.80
C ASP A 556 14.35 7.46 -12.82
N THR A 557 13.51 6.81 -13.66
CA THR A 557 13.99 5.87 -14.69
C THR A 557 13.83 6.45 -16.08
N VAL A 558 14.90 6.33 -16.88
CA VAL A 558 14.97 6.66 -18.32
C VAL A 558 15.25 5.40 -19.10
N LEU A 559 14.35 5.02 -20.00
CA LEU A 559 14.51 3.90 -20.91
C LEU A 559 15.09 4.41 -22.23
N THR A 560 16.10 3.76 -22.74
CA THR A 560 16.76 4.11 -24.02
C THR A 560 17.26 2.86 -24.74
N ASP A 561 17.81 3.04 -25.92
CA ASP A 561 18.46 1.97 -26.66
C ASP A 561 19.94 1.81 -26.26
N TRP A 562 20.49 0.64 -26.56
CA TRP A 562 21.88 0.31 -26.26
C TRP A 562 22.90 1.23 -26.95
N ALA A 563 22.63 1.64 -28.21
CA ALA A 563 23.52 2.51 -28.96
C ALA A 563 23.64 3.90 -28.33
N SER A 564 22.52 4.43 -27.81
CA SER A 564 22.51 5.71 -27.07
C SER A 564 23.35 5.63 -25.81
N LEU A 565 23.23 4.55 -25.03
CA LEU A 565 24.03 4.36 -23.83
C LEU A 565 25.52 4.14 -24.15
N THR A 566 25.84 3.35 -25.17
CA THR A 566 27.25 3.13 -25.58
C THR A 566 27.92 4.37 -26.15
N SER A 567 27.16 5.28 -26.77
CA SER A 567 27.65 6.60 -27.17
C SER A 567 28.03 7.46 -25.98
N LEU A 568 27.29 7.36 -24.88
CA LEU A 568 27.56 8.04 -23.61
C LEU A 568 28.83 7.52 -22.94
N LEU A 569 28.98 6.22 -22.88
CA LEU A 569 30.09 5.56 -22.17
C LEU A 569 31.41 5.61 -23.00
N GLY A 570 31.32 5.95 -24.29
CA GLY A 570 32.43 5.81 -25.24
C GLY A 570 32.60 4.33 -25.62
N ARG A 571 33.12 4.08 -26.84
CA ARG A 571 33.30 2.74 -27.36
C ARG A 571 33.87 1.81 -26.28
N GLU A 572 33.29 0.65 -26.11
CA GLU A 572 33.95 -0.50 -25.51
C GLU A 572 35.32 -0.65 -26.21
N LYS A 573 36.37 -0.31 -25.50
CA LYS A 573 37.70 -0.70 -25.94
C LYS A 573 37.70 -2.23 -25.83
N PRO A 574 37.90 -2.97 -26.93
CA PRO A 574 38.09 -4.42 -26.81
C PRO A 574 39.13 -4.64 -25.72
N ALA A 575 38.86 -5.49 -24.76
CA ALA A 575 39.77 -5.79 -23.67
C ALA A 575 41.10 -6.23 -24.29
N GLN A 576 42.13 -5.37 -24.23
CA GLN A 576 43.48 -5.83 -24.43
C GLN A 576 43.80 -6.80 -23.29
N PRO A 577 44.36 -7.96 -23.55
CA PRO A 577 44.82 -8.85 -22.51
C PRO A 577 45.90 -8.12 -21.69
N SER A 578 45.55 -7.65 -20.53
CA SER A 578 46.46 -7.03 -19.58
C SER A 578 46.84 -8.10 -18.57
N GLU A 579 48.14 -8.38 -18.49
CA GLU A 579 48.78 -9.33 -17.62
C GLU A 579 48.76 -8.98 -16.11
N SER A 580 47.70 -8.40 -15.60
CA SER A 580 47.57 -8.20 -14.17
C SER A 580 46.20 -8.67 -13.70
N PRO A 581 46.12 -9.69 -12.81
CA PRO A 581 44.91 -10.17 -12.21
C PRO A 581 44.51 -9.23 -11.06
N GLY A 582 43.89 -8.11 -11.37
CA GLY A 582 43.28 -7.24 -10.40
C GLY A 582 41.88 -6.80 -10.83
N PRO A 583 40.87 -6.77 -9.93
CA PRO A 583 39.53 -6.36 -10.29
C PRO A 583 39.54 -4.88 -10.68
N ARG A 584 39.02 -4.57 -11.86
CA ARG A 584 38.84 -3.20 -12.35
C ARG A 584 37.52 -2.64 -11.80
N PRO A 585 37.50 -1.43 -11.24
CA PRO A 585 36.25 -0.77 -10.91
C PRO A 585 35.50 -0.41 -12.20
N GLY A 586 34.24 -0.78 -12.33
CA GLY A 586 33.33 -0.39 -13.40
C GLY A 586 32.95 -1.50 -14.39
N ARG A 587 32.96 -2.76 -14.00
CA ARG A 587 32.48 -3.85 -14.86
C ARG A 587 30.94 -3.88 -14.83
N VAL A 588 30.37 -3.81 -16.00
CA VAL A 588 28.93 -3.71 -16.22
C VAL A 588 28.33 -5.11 -16.21
N THR A 589 27.53 -5.38 -15.20
CA THR A 589 26.70 -6.58 -15.17
C THR A 589 25.57 -6.41 -16.17
N SER A 590 25.55 -7.23 -17.23
CA SER A 590 24.40 -7.30 -18.13
C SER A 590 23.34 -8.19 -17.48
N LEU A 591 22.15 -7.65 -17.30
CA LEU A 591 21.00 -8.42 -16.86
C LEU A 591 20.26 -8.95 -18.09
N LEU A 592 20.04 -10.27 -18.16
CA LEU A 592 19.18 -10.86 -19.19
C LEU A 592 17.78 -11.05 -18.58
N GLU A 593 16.82 -10.42 -19.19
CA GLU A 593 15.41 -10.57 -18.89
C GLU A 593 14.84 -11.69 -19.77
N VAL A 594 14.41 -12.78 -19.15
CA VAL A 594 13.96 -13.99 -19.87
C VAL A 594 12.45 -14.14 -19.75
N GLY A 595 11.80 -14.19 -20.91
CA GLY A 595 10.41 -14.61 -21.03
C GLY A 595 10.37 -16.11 -21.35
N LEU A 596 9.50 -16.85 -20.65
CA LEU A 596 9.36 -18.29 -20.81
C LEU A 596 8.19 -18.68 -21.71
N THR A 597 8.29 -19.86 -22.32
CA THR A 597 7.17 -20.44 -23.05
C THR A 597 6.03 -20.85 -22.11
N PRO A 598 4.76 -20.74 -22.54
CA PRO A 598 3.64 -21.12 -21.70
C PRO A 598 3.79 -22.55 -21.16
N GLY A 599 3.61 -22.72 -19.84
CA GLY A 599 3.74 -24.01 -19.15
C GLY A 599 5.13 -24.33 -18.59
N THR A 600 6.14 -23.47 -18.79
CA THR A 600 7.45 -23.61 -18.15
C THR A 600 7.43 -22.95 -16.77
N SER A 601 7.82 -23.69 -15.72
CA SER A 601 7.97 -23.15 -14.37
C SER A 601 9.20 -22.24 -14.30
N PRO A 602 9.05 -20.98 -13.83
CA PRO A 602 10.19 -20.08 -13.63
C PRO A 602 11.21 -20.61 -12.63
N GLU A 603 10.74 -21.29 -11.58
CA GLU A 603 11.57 -21.87 -10.53
C GLU A 603 12.43 -23.00 -11.07
N ASP A 604 11.82 -23.96 -11.83
CA ASP A 604 12.54 -25.08 -12.42
C ASP A 604 13.53 -24.60 -13.50
N TYR A 605 13.15 -23.59 -14.27
CA TYR A 605 14.02 -23.01 -15.29
C TYR A 605 15.22 -22.29 -14.66
N ALA A 606 15.01 -21.49 -13.60
CA ALA A 606 16.09 -20.82 -12.89
C ALA A 606 17.04 -21.85 -12.23
N ALA A 607 16.50 -22.88 -11.55
CA ALA A 607 17.27 -23.94 -10.95
C ALA A 607 18.11 -24.73 -11.99
N ALA A 608 17.56 -24.96 -13.19
CA ALA A 608 18.31 -25.60 -14.28
C ALA A 608 19.45 -24.71 -14.82
N LEU A 609 19.28 -23.38 -14.81
CA LEU A 609 20.37 -22.45 -15.17
C LEU A 609 21.45 -22.42 -14.07
N GLU A 610 21.06 -22.40 -12.81
CA GLU A 610 22.00 -22.45 -11.69
C GLU A 610 22.80 -23.74 -11.67
N ALA A 611 22.19 -24.89 -11.99
CA ALA A 611 22.89 -26.16 -12.13
C ALA A 611 23.93 -26.14 -13.23
N ASP A 612 23.72 -25.35 -14.29
CA ASP A 612 24.70 -25.10 -15.37
C ASP A 612 25.73 -23.99 -15.01
N GLY A 613 25.71 -23.49 -13.79
CA GLY A 613 26.59 -22.42 -13.31
C GLY A 613 26.24 -21.03 -13.84
N ILE A 614 25.01 -20.82 -14.28
CA ILE A 614 24.48 -19.51 -14.74
C ILE A 614 23.60 -18.94 -13.63
N PRO A 615 24.01 -17.84 -12.96
CA PRO A 615 23.21 -17.24 -11.92
C PRO A 615 21.86 -16.76 -12.46
N ALA A 616 20.78 -17.33 -11.95
CA ALA A 616 19.42 -17.01 -12.37
C ALA A 616 18.47 -17.02 -11.18
N ARG A 617 17.42 -16.22 -11.26
CA ARG A 617 16.33 -16.26 -10.25
C ARG A 617 14.99 -15.99 -10.91
N PRO A 618 13.89 -16.55 -10.39
CA PRO A 618 12.55 -16.15 -10.81
C PRO A 618 12.32 -14.64 -10.57
N ALA A 619 11.74 -13.96 -11.54
CA ALA A 619 11.44 -12.54 -11.41
C ALA A 619 10.42 -12.27 -10.28
N ALA A 620 9.48 -13.20 -10.07
CA ALA A 620 8.47 -13.12 -9.03
C ALA A 620 9.03 -13.23 -7.58
N GLU A 621 10.21 -13.83 -7.38
CA GLU A 621 10.89 -13.83 -6.07
C GLU A 621 11.40 -12.45 -5.66
N GLY A 622 11.47 -11.51 -6.61
CA GLY A 622 11.80 -10.11 -6.36
C GLY A 622 10.64 -9.25 -5.92
N MET A 623 9.39 -9.78 -5.86
CA MET A 623 8.27 -9.01 -5.33
C MET A 623 8.57 -8.66 -3.87
N GLU A 624 8.83 -7.38 -3.64
CA GLU A 624 9.12 -6.90 -2.28
C GLU A 624 7.98 -7.33 -1.35
N SER A 625 8.33 -7.89 -0.20
CA SER A 625 7.35 -8.32 0.84
C SER A 625 6.32 -7.24 1.14
N GLY A 626 6.67 -5.96 0.94
CA GLY A 626 5.76 -4.82 1.05
C GLY A 626 4.59 -4.84 0.05
N GLN A 627 4.80 -5.29 -1.18
CA GLN A 627 3.74 -5.36 -2.20
C GLN A 627 2.74 -6.47 -1.90
N VAL A 628 3.23 -7.65 -1.47
CA VAL A 628 2.38 -8.77 -1.05
C VAL A 628 1.48 -8.35 0.12
N ILE A 629 2.04 -7.62 1.09
CA ILE A 629 1.30 -7.12 2.23
C ILE A 629 0.26 -6.09 1.80
N LEU A 630 0.62 -5.18 0.90
CA LEU A 630 -0.30 -4.17 0.39
C LEU A 630 -1.49 -4.79 -0.33
N LEU A 631 -1.25 -5.75 -1.23
CA LEU A 631 -2.32 -6.50 -1.91
C LEU A 631 -3.16 -7.31 -0.93
N GLY A 632 -2.54 -7.95 0.05
CA GLY A 632 -3.23 -8.66 1.13
C GLY A 632 -4.13 -7.74 1.95
N LEU A 633 -3.64 -6.55 2.30
CA LEU A 633 -4.39 -5.52 3.02
C LEU A 633 -5.61 -5.03 2.22
N LEU A 634 -5.43 -4.69 0.95
CA LEU A 634 -6.51 -4.23 0.08
C LEU A 634 -7.56 -5.33 -0.15
N THR A 635 -7.12 -6.58 -0.27
CA THR A 635 -8.02 -7.74 -0.36
C THR A 635 -8.83 -7.91 0.92
N LEU A 636 -8.21 -7.77 2.09
CA LEU A 636 -8.88 -7.81 3.39
C LEU A 636 -9.92 -6.69 3.54
N LEU A 637 -9.56 -5.46 3.14
CA LEU A 637 -10.48 -4.32 3.15
C LEU A 637 -11.65 -4.52 2.20
N THR A 638 -11.39 -5.03 1.00
CA THR A 638 -12.43 -5.36 0.01
C THR A 638 -13.38 -6.43 0.56
N LEU A 639 -12.86 -7.47 1.20
CA LEU A 639 -13.66 -8.52 1.84
C LEU A 639 -14.48 -7.95 3.01
N GLY A 640 -13.90 -7.08 3.83
CA GLY A 640 -14.60 -6.39 4.91
C GLY A 640 -15.77 -5.56 4.39
N LEU A 641 -15.55 -4.74 3.36
CA LEU A 641 -16.57 -3.93 2.73
C LEU A 641 -17.69 -4.78 2.09
N THR A 642 -17.31 -5.87 1.41
CA THR A 642 -18.25 -6.84 0.83
C THR A 642 -19.10 -7.49 1.91
N THR A 643 -18.50 -7.84 3.05
CA THR A 643 -19.19 -8.43 4.20
C THR A 643 -20.22 -7.44 4.76
N VAL A 644 -19.85 -6.18 4.97
CA VAL A 644 -20.77 -5.13 5.48
C VAL A 644 -21.93 -4.91 4.50
N ALA A 645 -21.64 -4.81 3.20
CA ALA A 645 -22.65 -4.66 2.17
C ALA A 645 -23.61 -5.87 2.13
N GLY A 646 -23.07 -7.09 2.16
CA GLY A 646 -23.85 -8.33 2.23
C GLY A 646 -24.75 -8.42 3.46
N LEU A 647 -24.24 -8.03 4.63
CA LEU A 647 -25.03 -7.95 5.88
C LEU A 647 -26.16 -6.91 5.77
N GLY A 648 -25.92 -5.79 5.11
CA GLY A 648 -26.92 -4.78 4.83
C GLY A 648 -28.07 -5.34 3.97
N VAL A 649 -27.74 -6.04 2.90
CA VAL A 649 -28.71 -6.73 2.03
C VAL A 649 -29.44 -7.83 2.81
N PHE A 650 -28.73 -8.68 3.54
CA PHE A 650 -29.33 -9.73 4.37
C PHE A 650 -30.31 -9.18 5.39
N ASN A 651 -29.93 -8.13 6.13
CA ASN A 651 -30.84 -7.45 7.07
C ASN A 651 -32.09 -6.93 6.39
N THR A 652 -31.96 -6.38 5.19
CA THR A 652 -33.08 -5.88 4.37
C THR A 652 -34.05 -7.01 4.01
N VAL A 653 -33.53 -8.16 3.59
CA VAL A 653 -34.33 -9.36 3.28
C VAL A 653 -35.09 -9.81 4.52
N VAL A 654 -34.42 -9.95 5.67
CA VAL A 654 -35.03 -10.37 6.94
C VAL A 654 -36.15 -9.41 7.38
N LEU A 655 -35.90 -8.10 7.30
CA LEU A 655 -36.89 -7.09 7.66
C LEU A 655 -38.11 -7.14 6.74
N ASN A 656 -37.89 -7.19 5.43
CA ASN A 656 -38.98 -7.23 4.45
C ASN A 656 -39.84 -8.49 4.60
N THR A 657 -39.20 -9.64 4.91
CA THR A 657 -39.92 -10.89 5.15
C THR A 657 -40.74 -10.86 6.44
N LYS A 658 -40.16 -10.34 7.55
CA LYS A 658 -40.87 -10.21 8.83
C LYS A 658 -42.09 -9.29 8.75
N ASP A 659 -41.97 -8.16 8.05
CA ASP A 659 -43.07 -7.21 7.92
C ASP A 659 -44.26 -7.74 7.10
N ARG A 660 -44.02 -8.74 6.27
CA ARG A 660 -45.02 -9.39 5.41
C ARG A 660 -45.51 -10.73 5.97
N ALA A 661 -45.10 -11.07 7.20
CA ALA A 661 -45.49 -12.36 7.80
C ALA A 661 -47.00 -12.56 7.84
N ARG A 662 -47.79 -11.48 8.04
CA ARG A 662 -49.26 -11.54 7.96
C ARG A 662 -49.79 -11.82 6.54
N ASP A 663 -49.19 -11.13 5.52
CA ASP A 663 -49.57 -11.33 4.12
C ASP A 663 -49.26 -12.77 3.71
N PHE A 664 -48.14 -13.32 4.15
CA PHE A 664 -47.77 -14.72 3.94
C PHE A 664 -48.69 -15.71 4.72
N GLY A 665 -49.15 -15.31 5.93
CA GLY A 665 -50.15 -16.07 6.65
C GLY A 665 -51.46 -16.18 5.92
N VAL A 666 -51.94 -15.08 5.34
CA VAL A 666 -53.16 -15.06 4.48
C VAL A 666 -52.97 -15.93 3.20
N LEU A 667 -51.79 -15.84 2.56
CA LEU A 667 -51.49 -16.69 1.39
C LEU A 667 -51.52 -18.18 1.77
N LYS A 668 -50.98 -18.54 2.91
CA LYS A 668 -51.01 -19.92 3.45
C LYS A 668 -52.41 -20.38 3.79
N SER A 669 -53.28 -19.52 4.35
CA SER A 669 -54.69 -19.87 4.63
C SER A 669 -55.49 -20.04 3.36
N LEU A 670 -55.04 -19.40 2.24
CA LEU A 670 -55.63 -19.60 0.91
C LEU A 670 -55.03 -20.79 0.14
N GLY A 671 -54.22 -21.65 0.79
CA GLY A 671 -53.67 -22.89 0.24
C GLY A 671 -52.33 -22.74 -0.47
N ALA A 672 -51.60 -21.61 -0.29
CA ALA A 672 -50.26 -21.47 -0.85
C ALA A 672 -49.25 -22.39 -0.16
N THR A 673 -48.49 -23.16 -0.96
CA THR A 673 -47.44 -24.04 -0.45
C THR A 673 -46.23 -23.23 0.09
N PRO A 674 -45.42 -23.79 1.01
CA PRO A 674 -44.20 -23.13 1.48
C PRO A 674 -43.24 -22.73 0.35
N ARG A 675 -43.14 -23.56 -0.71
CA ARG A 675 -42.33 -23.28 -1.89
C ARG A 675 -42.86 -22.06 -2.68
N GLN A 676 -44.15 -21.91 -2.82
CA GLN A 676 -44.76 -20.73 -3.47
C GLN A 676 -44.50 -19.45 -2.69
N VAL A 677 -44.62 -19.48 -1.37
CA VAL A 677 -44.28 -18.33 -0.50
C VAL A 677 -42.79 -17.99 -0.63
N LEU A 678 -41.90 -18.97 -0.66
CA LEU A 678 -40.47 -18.76 -0.86
C LEU A 678 -40.19 -18.10 -2.23
N THR A 679 -40.85 -18.59 -3.29
CA THR A 679 -40.73 -18.02 -4.65
C THR A 679 -41.18 -16.57 -4.69
N VAL A 680 -42.26 -16.19 -4.00
CA VAL A 680 -42.73 -14.80 -3.87
C VAL A 680 -41.65 -13.91 -3.23
N VAL A 681 -41.01 -14.40 -2.14
CA VAL A 681 -39.95 -13.64 -1.45
C VAL A 681 -38.73 -13.51 -2.37
N LEU A 682 -38.27 -14.61 -2.98
CA LEU A 682 -37.11 -14.60 -3.86
C LEU A 682 -37.31 -13.69 -5.07
N ALA A 683 -38.49 -13.76 -5.72
CA ALA A 683 -38.81 -12.90 -6.86
C ALA A 683 -38.84 -11.40 -6.46
N SER A 684 -39.36 -11.07 -5.26
CA SER A 684 -39.34 -9.71 -4.76
C SER A 684 -37.91 -9.22 -4.50
N MET A 685 -37.04 -10.07 -3.96
CA MET A 685 -35.64 -9.71 -3.70
C MET A 685 -34.82 -9.63 -4.99
N ALA A 686 -35.09 -10.50 -5.96
CA ALA A 686 -34.42 -10.46 -7.26
C ALA A 686 -34.65 -9.14 -8.01
N VAL A 687 -35.87 -8.60 -7.95
CA VAL A 687 -36.14 -7.26 -8.53
C VAL A 687 -35.35 -6.17 -7.82
N LEU A 688 -35.32 -6.19 -6.48
CA LEU A 688 -34.59 -5.19 -5.70
C LEU A 688 -33.08 -5.29 -5.95
N GLY A 689 -32.56 -6.50 -6.03
CA GLY A 689 -31.16 -6.79 -6.37
C GLY A 689 -30.80 -6.35 -7.78
N LEU A 690 -31.66 -6.69 -8.77
CA LEU A 690 -31.45 -6.30 -10.17
C LEU A 690 -31.45 -4.78 -10.36
N VAL A 691 -32.46 -4.09 -9.80
CA VAL A 691 -32.55 -2.63 -9.90
C VAL A 691 -31.40 -1.97 -9.14
N GLY A 692 -31.07 -2.46 -7.93
CA GLY A 692 -29.95 -1.98 -7.15
C GLY A 692 -28.61 -2.24 -7.86
N GLY A 693 -28.44 -3.39 -8.49
CA GLY A 693 -27.25 -3.74 -9.27
C GLY A 693 -27.08 -2.86 -10.51
N LEU A 694 -28.16 -2.67 -11.29
CA LEU A 694 -28.15 -1.81 -12.48
C LEU A 694 -27.80 -0.34 -12.16
N ILE A 695 -28.10 0.12 -10.95
CA ILE A 695 -27.73 1.47 -10.50
C ILE A 695 -26.35 1.44 -9.85
N GLY A 696 -26.06 0.42 -9.03
CA GLY A 696 -24.84 0.33 -8.23
C GLY A 696 -23.60 0.08 -9.08
N LEU A 697 -23.67 -0.78 -10.09
CA LEU A 697 -22.53 -1.05 -10.98
C LEU A 697 -22.02 0.22 -11.69
N PRO A 698 -22.85 0.99 -12.40
CA PRO A 698 -22.39 2.23 -13.03
C PRO A 698 -21.89 3.27 -12.02
N LEU A 699 -22.51 3.32 -10.83
CA LEU A 699 -22.08 4.24 -9.76
C LEU A 699 -20.70 3.86 -9.22
N GLY A 700 -20.44 2.57 -9.01
CA GLY A 700 -19.13 2.06 -8.60
C GLY A 700 -18.06 2.30 -9.65
N LEU A 701 -18.38 2.07 -10.93
CA LEU A 701 -17.54 2.39 -12.08
C LEU A 701 -17.22 3.89 -12.15
N ALA A 702 -18.22 4.75 -12.00
CA ALA A 702 -18.04 6.20 -12.02
C ALA A 702 -17.17 6.67 -10.84
N ALA A 703 -17.41 6.13 -9.64
CA ALA A 703 -16.60 6.43 -8.46
C ALA A 703 -15.14 6.03 -8.69
N HIS A 704 -14.89 4.83 -9.23
CA HIS A 704 -13.54 4.38 -9.58
C HIS A 704 -12.88 5.33 -10.59
N HIS A 705 -13.60 5.69 -11.66
CA HIS A 705 -13.08 6.55 -12.73
C HIS A 705 -12.75 7.98 -12.26
N VAL A 706 -13.46 8.47 -11.24
CA VAL A 706 -13.20 9.81 -10.65
C VAL A 706 -12.08 9.75 -9.61
N VAL A 707 -12.06 8.71 -8.77
CA VAL A 707 -11.11 8.61 -7.66
C VAL A 707 -9.72 8.20 -8.14
N MET A 708 -9.61 7.30 -9.13
CA MET A 708 -8.32 6.82 -9.63
C MET A 708 -7.39 7.94 -10.13
N PRO A 709 -7.80 8.86 -11.01
CA PRO A 709 -6.93 9.96 -11.44
C PRO A 709 -6.57 10.92 -10.31
N ALA A 710 -7.49 11.13 -9.35
CA ALA A 710 -7.22 11.98 -8.18
C ALA A 710 -6.14 11.37 -7.28
N MET A 711 -6.15 10.04 -7.11
CA MET A 711 -5.12 9.31 -6.36
C MET A 711 -3.79 9.28 -7.11
N ALA A 712 -3.81 9.08 -8.43
CA ALA A 712 -2.64 9.13 -9.28
C ALA A 712 -1.94 10.50 -9.23
N GLY A 713 -2.70 11.59 -9.14
CA GLY A 713 -2.17 12.95 -9.07
C GLY A 713 -1.41 13.28 -7.79
N THR A 714 -1.82 12.68 -6.66
CA THR A 714 -1.22 12.95 -5.34
C THR A 714 0.00 12.08 -5.03
N GLY A 715 0.10 10.88 -5.61
CA GLY A 715 1.15 9.90 -5.31
C GLY A 715 2.17 9.67 -6.44
N GLY A 716 2.11 10.43 -7.54
CA GLY A 716 2.99 10.16 -8.70
C GLY A 716 2.63 8.89 -9.47
N LEU A 717 1.67 8.11 -9.00
CA LEU A 717 1.16 6.92 -9.69
C LEU A 717 0.32 7.34 -10.89
N VAL A 718 0.71 6.89 -12.06
CA VAL A 718 -0.15 6.92 -13.24
C VAL A 718 -0.80 5.54 -13.36
N LEU A 719 -2.08 5.46 -13.07
CA LEU A 719 -2.87 4.25 -13.21
C LEU A 719 -3.68 4.33 -14.52
N PRO A 720 -3.16 3.79 -15.63
CA PRO A 720 -3.79 3.90 -16.95
C PRO A 720 -5.02 3.01 -17.12
N TYR A 721 -5.44 2.33 -16.06
CA TYR A 721 -6.48 1.31 -16.13
C TYR A 721 -7.87 1.87 -15.89
N GLY A 722 -8.73 1.82 -16.92
CA GLY A 722 -10.17 1.87 -16.75
C GLY A 722 -10.72 0.51 -16.28
N LEU A 723 -11.79 0.50 -15.50
CA LEU A 723 -12.44 -0.74 -15.05
C LEU A 723 -12.88 -1.66 -16.20
N LEU A 724 -13.27 -1.09 -17.34
CA LEU A 724 -13.65 -1.85 -18.53
C LEU A 724 -12.47 -2.55 -19.22
N GLU A 725 -11.24 -2.10 -18.99
CA GLU A 725 -10.04 -2.74 -19.53
C GLU A 725 -9.57 -3.91 -18.65
N ILE A 726 -10.08 -4.00 -17.41
CA ILE A 726 -9.67 -4.99 -16.42
C ILE A 726 -10.69 -6.12 -16.27
N PHE A 727 -11.97 -5.88 -16.60
CA PHE A 727 -13.05 -6.87 -16.64
C PHE A 727 -13.35 -7.33 -18.07
#